data_d026267fbf55b5dd615e762f74fa5b30
#
_entry.id   d026267fbf55b5dd615e762f74fa5b30
#
_cell.length_a   1.000
_cell.length_b   1.000
_cell.length_c   1.000
_cell.angle_alpha   90.00
_cell.angle_beta   90.00
_cell.angle_gamma   90.00
#
_symmetry.space_group_name_H-M   'P 1'
#
loop_
_entity.id
_entity.type
_entity.pdbx_description
1 polymer ?
#
loop_
_entity_poly.entity_id
_entity_poly.type
_entity_poly.pdbx_seq_one_letter_code
_entity_poly.pdbx_strand_id
1 'polypeptide(L)'
;MSKIIGIDLGTTNSCVAVMEGTQGKVLENIEGARTTPSVVSFSDETLVGMPAKRIAVTNPENTIYAVKRLIGRKFDGKSVQKDIQTTPYKIIKADNGDAWIESKGKKYSPAQISGFVLQKMKETAEKYLGQEVKKAVITVGAYFNDSQRQATKDAGKIAGLEVERIVNEPTAAALAYGLDKKKSGTIAVYDLGGGTFDISILEIGDGVFEVKSTNGDTSLGGEDFDNVIVNYILAEFKKDTGMDLKGDNLAIQRVKEAAEKAKCELSSTAETDINLPFITANKTGPKHLNIKLNRSKFESLSEDLIKKTVAPCKVALKDAGIKTSDVSQVVLVGGMTRMPKVIETVKNFFNKDPNKSVNPDEVVAIGAAIQGGVLSGDVKDVLLLDVTPLSLGIETLGGVATKLIDKNTTIPTKKSQIFSTAENNQAAVNINVTQGERQLVKDNKMLGNFMLDGIPPAPRGVPQIEVTFDIDANGIVSVSAKDKGTGKEQKITIQASGGLSEAEIDQMVKDAEANKEADQKVKEKIEARNHADGLVDSTEKALKEHGDKISAEEKSKVETGINDLKEALKGENVEDIKKKTGELTAASMKLGEAVYKDMQQKEQPKKQSKTEEKKKDDKDIKENVVDAEFEDVTPVDKAD
;
A
#
# COMPACT_ATOMS: atom_id res chain seq x y z
N MET A 1 0.06 34.43 -5.83
CA MET A 1 0.51 33.05 -5.64
C MET A 1 -0.08 32.19 -6.73
N SER A 2 0.65 31.23 -7.30
CA SER A 2 0.08 30.33 -8.29
C SER A 2 -1.00 29.47 -7.63
N LYS A 3 -2.16 29.35 -8.24
CA LYS A 3 -3.25 28.48 -7.77
C LYS A 3 -2.80 27.02 -7.78
N ILE A 4 -3.16 26.27 -6.74
CA ILE A 4 -2.99 24.83 -6.67
C ILE A 4 -4.31 24.20 -7.13
N ILE A 5 -4.27 23.36 -8.16
CA ILE A 5 -5.46 22.65 -8.65
C ILE A 5 -5.59 21.29 -7.96
N GLY A 6 -6.82 20.81 -7.78
CA GLY A 6 -7.12 19.46 -7.32
C GLY A 6 -7.50 18.57 -8.50
N ILE A 7 -6.85 17.43 -8.64
CA ILE A 7 -7.12 16.48 -9.72
C ILE A 7 -7.48 15.12 -9.15
N ASP A 8 -8.64 14.61 -9.51
CA ASP A 8 -8.98 13.21 -9.42
C ASP A 8 -8.51 12.50 -10.69
N LEU A 9 -7.45 11.71 -10.57
CA LEU A 9 -6.93 10.88 -11.65
C LEU A 9 -7.62 9.51 -11.62
N GLY A 10 -8.84 9.46 -12.13
CA GLY A 10 -9.66 8.25 -12.10
C GLY A 10 -9.29 7.20 -13.15
N THR A 11 -9.67 5.94 -12.92
CA THR A 11 -9.42 4.83 -13.87
C THR A 11 -10.15 5.04 -15.19
N THR A 12 -11.41 5.44 -15.13
CA THR A 12 -12.27 5.62 -16.31
C THR A 12 -12.43 7.08 -16.68
N ASN A 13 -12.66 7.95 -15.71
CA ASN A 13 -12.80 9.39 -15.90
C ASN A 13 -11.94 10.14 -14.90
N SER A 14 -11.37 11.27 -15.31
CA SER A 14 -10.65 12.21 -14.46
C SER A 14 -11.42 13.50 -14.31
N CYS A 15 -11.23 14.19 -13.19
CA CYS A 15 -11.91 15.42 -12.85
C CYS A 15 -10.92 16.45 -12.29
N VAL A 16 -11.11 17.73 -12.61
CA VAL A 16 -10.28 18.82 -12.07
C VAL A 16 -11.14 19.86 -11.39
N ALA A 17 -10.67 20.35 -10.25
CA ALA A 17 -11.32 21.38 -9.46
C ALA A 17 -10.32 22.43 -8.96
N VAL A 18 -10.84 23.61 -8.64
CA VAL A 18 -10.09 24.72 -8.04
C VAL A 18 -10.84 25.29 -6.85
N MET A 19 -10.12 25.97 -5.96
CA MET A 19 -10.76 26.77 -4.91
C MET A 19 -11.21 28.13 -5.45
N GLU A 20 -12.49 28.44 -5.29
CA GLU A 20 -13.07 29.77 -5.45
C GLU A 20 -13.57 30.28 -4.08
N GLY A 21 -12.80 31.17 -3.47
CA GLY A 21 -13.01 31.53 -2.07
C GLY A 21 -12.87 30.31 -1.15
N THR A 22 -13.93 29.97 -0.44
CA THR A 22 -13.96 28.83 0.51
C THR A 22 -14.57 27.55 -0.11
N GLN A 23 -14.99 27.58 -1.35
CA GLN A 23 -15.67 26.45 -2.01
C GLN A 23 -14.82 25.85 -3.12
N GLY A 24 -14.80 24.52 -3.19
CA GLY A 24 -14.23 23.79 -4.30
C GLY A 24 -15.17 23.80 -5.51
N LYS A 25 -14.67 24.17 -6.68
CA LYS A 25 -15.41 24.21 -7.92
C LYS A 25 -14.81 23.29 -8.96
N VAL A 26 -15.63 22.35 -9.45
CA VAL A 26 -15.27 21.49 -10.58
C VAL A 26 -15.32 22.29 -11.89
N LEU A 27 -14.32 22.08 -12.74
CA LEU A 27 -14.17 22.79 -13.99
C LEU A 27 -14.73 21.98 -15.16
N GLU A 28 -15.40 22.67 -16.06
CA GLU A 28 -15.85 22.07 -17.32
C GLU A 28 -14.70 22.06 -18.34
N ASN A 29 -14.54 20.92 -19.00
CA ASN A 29 -13.56 20.77 -20.07
C ASN A 29 -14.01 21.49 -21.36
N ILE A 30 -13.20 21.41 -22.41
CA ILE A 30 -13.51 22.08 -23.71
C ILE A 30 -14.78 21.53 -24.35
N GLU A 31 -15.16 20.31 -24.03
CA GLU A 31 -16.37 19.66 -24.52
C GLU A 31 -17.62 19.99 -23.66
N GLY A 32 -17.49 20.85 -22.64
CA GLY A 32 -18.55 21.24 -21.71
C GLY A 32 -18.91 20.17 -20.66
N ALA A 33 -18.07 19.14 -20.51
CA ALA A 33 -18.26 18.09 -19.52
C ALA A 33 -17.43 18.37 -18.26
N ARG A 34 -17.95 17.95 -17.09
CA ARG A 34 -17.28 18.13 -15.78
C ARG A 34 -16.28 17.02 -15.48
N THR A 35 -16.32 15.95 -16.25
CA THR A 35 -15.34 14.86 -16.21
C THR A 35 -14.76 14.63 -17.59
N THR A 36 -13.54 14.15 -17.66
CA THR A 36 -12.82 13.84 -18.90
C THR A 36 -12.46 12.35 -18.89
N PRO A 37 -12.79 11.58 -19.94
CA PRO A 37 -12.36 10.19 -20.04
C PRO A 37 -10.84 10.03 -19.90
N SER A 38 -10.39 9.12 -19.07
CA SER A 38 -8.97 8.77 -18.89
C SER A 38 -8.50 7.86 -20.03
N VAL A 39 -8.61 8.37 -21.26
CA VAL A 39 -8.35 7.66 -22.51
C VAL A 39 -7.36 8.46 -23.34
N VAL A 40 -6.35 7.77 -23.87
CA VAL A 40 -5.34 8.34 -24.77
C VAL A 40 -5.29 7.49 -26.03
N SER A 41 -5.37 8.11 -27.21
CA SER A 41 -5.25 7.42 -28.48
C SER A 41 -4.11 8.01 -29.32
N PHE A 42 -3.30 7.11 -29.85
CA PHE A 42 -2.20 7.44 -30.74
C PHE A 42 -2.65 7.21 -32.19
N SER A 43 -2.96 8.29 -32.88
CA SER A 43 -3.22 8.35 -34.31
C SER A 43 -2.08 9.11 -35.02
N ASP A 44 -2.37 10.00 -35.91
CA ASP A 44 -1.39 10.97 -36.47
C ASP A 44 -1.03 12.01 -35.39
N GLU A 45 -2.00 12.33 -34.54
CA GLU A 45 -1.85 13.14 -33.34
C GLU A 45 -2.18 12.33 -32.08
N THR A 46 -1.66 12.78 -30.95
CA THR A 46 -2.05 12.20 -29.64
C THR A 46 -3.36 12.83 -29.18
N LEU A 47 -4.42 12.06 -29.14
CA LEU A 47 -5.73 12.49 -28.66
C LEU A 47 -5.94 12.06 -27.20
N VAL A 48 -6.58 12.92 -26.39
CA VAL A 48 -6.85 12.67 -24.98
C VAL A 48 -8.31 13.00 -24.66
N GLY A 49 -8.92 12.18 -23.81
CA GLY A 49 -10.29 12.40 -23.35
C GLY A 49 -11.35 11.94 -24.35
N MET A 50 -12.41 12.71 -24.50
CA MET A 50 -13.53 12.37 -25.36
C MET A 50 -13.14 12.15 -26.84
N PRO A 51 -12.24 12.96 -27.45
CA PRO A 51 -11.75 12.68 -28.80
C PRO A 51 -11.10 11.30 -28.94
N ALA A 52 -10.28 10.92 -27.98
CA ALA A 52 -9.65 9.58 -27.96
C ALA A 52 -10.70 8.47 -27.78
N LYS A 53 -11.68 8.65 -26.90
CA LYS A 53 -12.77 7.68 -26.68
C LYS A 53 -13.60 7.47 -27.96
N ARG A 54 -13.88 8.53 -28.73
CA ARG A 54 -14.66 8.43 -29.97
C ARG A 54 -14.00 7.59 -31.06
N ILE A 55 -12.68 7.58 -31.14
CA ILE A 55 -11.96 6.79 -32.15
C ILE A 55 -11.56 5.39 -31.65
N ALA A 56 -11.87 5.04 -30.40
CA ALA A 56 -11.53 3.73 -29.82
C ALA A 56 -12.06 2.56 -30.65
N VAL A 57 -13.25 2.70 -31.24
CA VAL A 57 -13.83 1.66 -32.11
C VAL A 57 -13.00 1.45 -33.37
N THR A 58 -12.49 2.51 -34.00
CA THR A 58 -11.74 2.41 -35.26
C THR A 58 -10.24 2.25 -35.07
N ASN A 59 -9.72 2.52 -33.87
CA ASN A 59 -8.30 2.41 -33.54
C ASN A 59 -8.08 1.73 -32.17
N PRO A 60 -8.67 0.54 -31.91
CA PRO A 60 -8.66 -0.09 -30.59
C PRO A 60 -7.26 -0.43 -30.11
N GLU A 61 -6.35 -0.87 -30.98
CA GLU A 61 -4.99 -1.30 -30.63
C GLU A 61 -4.08 -0.16 -30.19
N ASN A 62 -4.41 1.09 -30.57
CA ASN A 62 -3.65 2.27 -30.21
C ASN A 62 -4.44 3.24 -29.30
N THR A 63 -5.57 2.81 -28.77
CA THR A 63 -6.37 3.58 -27.82
C THR A 63 -6.28 2.95 -26.44
N ILE A 64 -5.62 3.66 -25.53
CA ILE A 64 -5.25 3.19 -24.22
C ILE A 64 -6.25 3.76 -23.20
N TYR A 65 -6.84 2.88 -22.39
CA TYR A 65 -7.76 3.21 -21.31
C TYR A 65 -7.46 2.35 -20.08
N ALA A 66 -8.07 2.63 -18.93
CA ALA A 66 -7.87 1.93 -17.67
C ALA A 66 -6.39 1.81 -17.24
N VAL A 67 -5.52 2.70 -17.67
CA VAL A 67 -4.07 2.64 -17.45
C VAL A 67 -3.70 2.69 -15.96
N LYS A 68 -4.56 3.27 -15.12
CA LYS A 68 -4.41 3.28 -13.65
C LYS A 68 -4.30 1.88 -13.07
N ARG A 69 -4.85 0.86 -13.73
CA ARG A 69 -4.73 -0.57 -13.34
C ARG A 69 -3.33 -1.14 -13.60
N LEU A 70 -2.51 -0.49 -14.43
CA LEU A 70 -1.14 -0.91 -14.77
C LEU A 70 -0.07 -0.09 -14.04
N ILE A 71 -0.41 1.09 -13.51
CA ILE A 71 0.55 2.02 -12.90
C ILE A 71 1.24 1.38 -11.69
N GLY A 72 2.58 1.41 -11.67
CA GLY A 72 3.39 0.85 -10.59
C GLY A 72 3.34 -0.69 -10.46
N ARG A 73 2.88 -1.42 -11.49
CA ARG A 73 2.71 -2.87 -11.43
C ARG A 73 3.71 -3.63 -12.30
N LYS A 74 4.06 -4.84 -11.87
CA LYS A 74 4.91 -5.76 -12.63
C LYS A 74 4.10 -6.48 -13.70
N PHE A 75 4.73 -6.71 -14.87
CA PHE A 75 4.13 -7.42 -16.01
C PHE A 75 3.62 -8.81 -15.63
N ASP A 76 4.40 -9.55 -14.83
CA ASP A 76 4.08 -10.94 -14.44
C ASP A 76 3.00 -11.01 -13.34
N GLY A 77 2.50 -9.87 -12.85
CA GLY A 77 1.45 -9.80 -11.84
C GLY A 77 0.12 -10.39 -12.34
N LYS A 78 -0.58 -11.16 -11.49
CA LYS A 78 -1.84 -11.85 -11.86
C LYS A 78 -2.90 -10.91 -12.42
N SER A 79 -3.04 -9.71 -11.85
CA SER A 79 -3.99 -8.70 -12.34
C SER A 79 -3.62 -8.22 -13.74
N VAL A 80 -2.34 -7.93 -13.97
CA VAL A 80 -1.84 -7.49 -15.29
C VAL A 80 -2.05 -8.58 -16.33
N GLN A 81 -1.80 -9.87 -15.98
CA GLN A 81 -2.04 -11.00 -16.88
C GLN A 81 -3.53 -11.15 -17.24
N LYS A 82 -4.45 -10.78 -16.32
CA LYS A 82 -5.88 -10.72 -16.63
C LYS A 82 -6.18 -9.56 -17.58
N ASP A 83 -5.62 -8.38 -17.34
CA ASP A 83 -5.83 -7.20 -18.19
C ASP A 83 -5.30 -7.42 -19.61
N ILE A 84 -4.15 -8.11 -19.79
CA ILE A 84 -3.63 -8.52 -21.10
C ILE A 84 -4.66 -9.32 -21.92
N GLN A 85 -5.46 -10.16 -21.27
CA GLN A 85 -6.47 -10.98 -21.95
C GLN A 85 -7.73 -10.19 -22.34
N THR A 86 -7.95 -9.03 -21.74
CA THR A 86 -9.20 -8.27 -21.88
C THR A 86 -9.04 -6.93 -22.59
N THR A 87 -7.81 -6.45 -22.76
CA THR A 87 -7.52 -5.18 -23.46
C THR A 87 -7.15 -5.42 -24.92
N PRO A 88 -7.57 -4.54 -25.85
CA PRO A 88 -7.20 -4.65 -27.28
C PRO A 88 -5.79 -4.12 -27.56
N TYR A 89 -5.24 -3.25 -26.72
CA TYR A 89 -3.90 -2.69 -26.87
C TYR A 89 -2.84 -3.62 -26.27
N LYS A 90 -1.61 -3.50 -26.75
CA LYS A 90 -0.51 -4.38 -26.37
C LYS A 90 0.16 -3.94 -25.08
N ILE A 91 0.10 -4.80 -24.06
CA ILE A 91 0.86 -4.65 -22.81
C ILE A 91 2.14 -5.46 -22.92
N ILE A 92 3.29 -4.87 -22.61
CA ILE A 92 4.63 -5.46 -22.74
C ILE A 92 5.38 -5.41 -21.41
N LYS A 93 6.39 -6.28 -21.30
CA LYS A 93 7.33 -6.25 -20.17
C LYS A 93 8.44 -5.27 -20.46
N ALA A 94 8.62 -4.26 -19.59
CA ALA A 94 9.75 -3.34 -19.63
C ALA A 94 11.02 -3.99 -19.09
N ASP A 95 12.18 -3.36 -19.30
CA ASP A 95 13.49 -3.87 -18.87
C ASP A 95 13.59 -4.00 -17.33
N ASN A 96 12.89 -3.14 -16.60
CA ASN A 96 12.76 -3.21 -15.14
C ASN A 96 11.70 -4.21 -14.66
N GLY A 97 11.03 -4.92 -15.59
CA GLY A 97 9.97 -5.89 -15.31
C GLY A 97 8.58 -5.28 -15.12
N ASP A 98 8.39 -3.98 -15.27
CA ASP A 98 7.10 -3.32 -15.15
C ASP A 98 6.20 -3.58 -16.37
N ALA A 99 4.88 -3.44 -16.17
CA ALA A 99 3.91 -3.47 -17.25
C ALA A 99 3.94 -2.13 -18.00
N TRP A 100 4.35 -2.15 -19.25
CA TRP A 100 4.34 -1.00 -20.15
C TRP A 100 3.39 -1.25 -21.32
N ILE A 101 3.11 -0.23 -22.10
CA ILE A 101 2.24 -0.28 -23.27
C ILE A 101 3.07 -0.05 -24.53
N GLU A 102 2.81 -0.84 -25.57
CA GLU A 102 3.36 -0.60 -26.90
C GLU A 102 2.26 -0.12 -27.83
N SER A 103 2.47 1.03 -28.48
CA SER A 103 1.56 1.61 -29.46
C SER A 103 2.36 2.26 -30.58
N LYS A 104 2.00 1.99 -31.83
CA LYS A 104 2.70 2.49 -33.04
C LYS A 104 4.23 2.30 -32.99
N GLY A 105 4.69 1.17 -32.47
CA GLY A 105 6.12 0.84 -32.34
C GLY A 105 6.88 1.62 -31.26
N LYS A 106 6.19 2.43 -30.47
CA LYS A 106 6.76 3.14 -29.31
C LYS A 106 6.30 2.50 -28.00
N LYS A 107 7.17 2.51 -27.00
CA LYS A 107 6.89 2.01 -25.66
C LYS A 107 6.57 3.15 -24.72
N TYR A 108 5.51 3.01 -23.96
CA TYR A 108 5.04 4.00 -23.00
C TYR A 108 4.88 3.37 -21.64
N SER A 109 5.38 4.04 -20.60
CA SER A 109 5.04 3.66 -19.23
C SER A 109 3.61 4.09 -18.88
N PRO A 110 2.94 3.42 -17.94
CA PRO A 110 1.64 3.88 -17.44
C PRO A 110 1.68 5.32 -16.90
N ALA A 111 2.80 5.74 -16.30
CA ALA A 111 3.00 7.11 -15.84
C ALA A 111 2.99 8.13 -17.00
N GLN A 112 3.60 7.79 -18.16
CA GLN A 112 3.55 8.65 -19.35
C GLN A 112 2.13 8.78 -19.90
N ILE A 113 1.37 7.69 -19.98
CA ILE A 113 -0.03 7.74 -20.43
C ILE A 113 -0.88 8.56 -19.45
N SER A 114 -0.70 8.36 -18.14
CA SER A 114 -1.35 9.17 -17.11
C SER A 114 -0.95 10.64 -17.20
N GLY A 115 0.31 10.92 -17.57
CA GLY A 115 0.82 12.27 -17.81
C GLY A 115 0.04 13.01 -18.89
N PHE A 116 -0.33 12.36 -20.00
CA PHE A 116 -1.19 12.98 -21.04
C PHE A 116 -2.57 13.35 -20.50
N VAL A 117 -3.15 12.49 -19.64
CA VAL A 117 -4.45 12.81 -19.00
C VAL A 117 -4.30 14.00 -18.05
N LEU A 118 -3.25 14.01 -17.23
CA LEU A 118 -2.96 15.12 -16.30
C LEU A 118 -2.67 16.43 -17.03
N GLN A 119 -1.99 16.37 -18.18
CA GLN A 119 -1.79 17.55 -19.03
C GLN A 119 -3.13 18.13 -19.53
N LYS A 120 -4.08 17.26 -19.91
CA LYS A 120 -5.43 17.70 -20.29
C LYS A 120 -6.17 18.35 -19.12
N MET A 121 -6.01 17.84 -17.89
CA MET A 121 -6.57 18.46 -16.69
C MET A 121 -5.95 19.84 -16.41
N LYS A 122 -4.62 19.95 -16.56
CA LYS A 122 -3.88 21.22 -16.47
C LYS A 122 -4.39 22.24 -17.49
N GLU A 123 -4.48 21.87 -18.76
CA GLU A 123 -5.00 22.73 -19.84
C GLU A 123 -6.43 23.21 -19.55
N THR A 124 -7.29 22.33 -19.01
CA THR A 124 -8.66 22.70 -18.61
C THR A 124 -8.63 23.77 -17.52
N ALA A 125 -7.76 23.61 -16.52
CA ALA A 125 -7.63 24.58 -15.44
C ALA A 125 -7.01 25.91 -15.92
N GLU A 126 -5.99 25.87 -16.75
CA GLU A 126 -5.34 27.05 -17.34
C GLU A 126 -6.31 27.90 -18.18
N LYS A 127 -7.12 27.21 -19.00
CA LYS A 127 -8.16 27.87 -19.80
C LYS A 127 -9.19 28.57 -18.93
N TYR A 128 -9.62 27.92 -17.85
CA TYR A 128 -10.57 28.51 -16.90
C TYR A 128 -9.98 29.69 -16.13
N LEU A 129 -8.76 29.52 -15.59
CA LEU A 129 -8.10 30.51 -14.75
C LEU A 129 -7.48 31.68 -15.55
N GLY A 130 -7.28 31.53 -16.86
CA GLY A 130 -6.60 32.52 -17.71
C GLY A 130 -5.12 32.72 -17.37
N GLN A 131 -4.48 31.75 -16.70
CA GLN A 131 -3.09 31.81 -16.27
C GLN A 131 -2.45 30.42 -16.27
N GLU A 132 -1.12 30.37 -16.31
CA GLU A 132 -0.34 29.13 -16.21
C GLU A 132 -0.57 28.47 -14.85
N VAL A 133 -0.74 27.14 -14.84
CA VAL A 133 -0.87 26.29 -13.65
C VAL A 133 0.37 25.42 -13.51
N LYS A 134 1.04 25.55 -12.36
CA LYS A 134 2.28 24.80 -12.07
C LYS A 134 2.12 23.76 -10.98
N LYS A 135 1.10 23.87 -10.12
CA LYS A 135 0.98 23.12 -8.88
C LYS A 135 -0.32 22.35 -8.82
N ALA A 136 -0.26 21.12 -8.34
CA ALA A 136 -1.43 20.26 -8.18
C ALA A 136 -1.38 19.40 -6.93
N VAL A 137 -2.56 19.09 -6.40
CA VAL A 137 -2.83 17.94 -5.55
C VAL A 137 -3.47 16.86 -6.43
N ILE A 138 -2.92 15.65 -6.42
CA ILE A 138 -3.42 14.53 -7.25
C ILE A 138 -3.86 13.40 -6.32
N THR A 139 -4.99 12.74 -6.65
CA THR A 139 -5.52 11.66 -5.84
C THR A 139 -5.08 10.28 -6.34
N VAL A 140 -5.07 9.32 -5.41
CA VAL A 140 -4.80 7.91 -5.64
C VAL A 140 -5.76 7.05 -4.85
N GLY A 141 -5.97 5.80 -5.26
CA GLY A 141 -6.69 4.85 -4.43
C GLY A 141 -6.05 4.72 -3.04
N ALA A 142 -6.86 4.59 -2.00
CA ALA A 142 -6.35 4.55 -0.63
C ALA A 142 -5.40 3.36 -0.40
N TYR A 143 -5.63 2.28 -1.12
CA TYR A 143 -4.86 1.05 -1.02
C TYR A 143 -3.65 1.01 -1.99
N PHE A 144 -3.36 2.12 -2.68
CA PHE A 144 -2.16 2.23 -3.52
C PHE A 144 -0.90 2.07 -2.67
N ASN A 145 -0.02 1.19 -3.12
CA ASN A 145 1.30 1.02 -2.54
C ASN A 145 2.24 2.18 -2.93
N ASP A 146 3.42 2.19 -2.33
CA ASP A 146 4.44 3.21 -2.54
C ASP A 146 4.83 3.39 -4.01
N SER A 147 5.02 2.29 -4.76
CA SER A 147 5.36 2.36 -6.19
C SER A 147 4.27 3.00 -7.03
N GLN A 148 3.01 2.74 -6.74
CA GLN A 148 1.88 3.34 -7.45
C GLN A 148 1.74 4.83 -7.12
N ARG A 149 1.98 5.22 -5.87
CA ARG A 149 2.02 6.63 -5.43
C ARG A 149 3.15 7.39 -6.11
N GLN A 150 4.35 6.83 -6.13
CA GLN A 150 5.50 7.43 -6.80
C GLN A 150 5.28 7.56 -8.31
N ALA A 151 4.77 6.52 -8.97
CA ALA A 151 4.46 6.56 -10.40
C ALA A 151 3.37 7.61 -10.74
N THR A 152 2.41 7.83 -9.83
CA THR A 152 1.41 8.91 -9.98
C THR A 152 2.06 10.29 -9.82
N LYS A 153 2.98 10.45 -8.87
CA LYS A 153 3.76 11.69 -8.70
C LYS A 153 4.63 11.98 -9.92
N ASP A 154 5.24 10.93 -10.51
CA ASP A 154 6.04 11.05 -11.73
C ASP A 154 5.17 11.41 -12.94
N ALA A 155 3.94 10.87 -13.04
CA ALA A 155 2.97 11.29 -14.06
C ALA A 155 2.64 12.78 -13.99
N GLY A 156 2.50 13.33 -12.77
CA GLY A 156 2.32 14.77 -12.55
C GLY A 156 3.51 15.58 -13.05
N LYS A 157 4.74 15.14 -12.76
CA LYS A 157 5.95 15.79 -13.28
C LYS A 157 6.03 15.74 -14.80
N ILE A 158 5.69 14.61 -15.42
CA ILE A 158 5.64 14.45 -16.88
C ILE A 158 4.63 15.43 -17.50
N ALA A 159 3.51 15.70 -16.81
CA ALA A 159 2.53 16.70 -17.22
C ALA A 159 2.99 18.16 -16.99
N GLY A 160 4.18 18.38 -16.46
CA GLY A 160 4.70 19.71 -16.11
C GLY A 160 4.01 20.32 -14.90
N LEU A 161 3.62 19.46 -13.93
CA LEU A 161 3.03 19.86 -12.66
C LEU A 161 3.99 19.53 -11.50
N GLU A 162 4.17 20.48 -10.61
CA GLU A 162 4.73 20.25 -9.28
C GLU A 162 3.64 19.63 -8.42
N VAL A 163 3.82 18.36 -8.03
CA VAL A 163 2.85 17.63 -7.21
C VAL A 163 3.13 17.94 -5.76
N GLU A 164 2.35 18.88 -5.21
CA GLU A 164 2.46 19.34 -3.82
C GLU A 164 2.06 18.25 -2.83
N ARG A 165 1.04 17.46 -3.19
CA ARG A 165 0.57 16.35 -2.36
C ARG A 165 -0.12 15.26 -3.19
N ILE A 166 0.10 14.01 -2.77
CA ILE A 166 -0.72 12.85 -3.15
C ILE A 166 -1.71 12.61 -2.00
N VAL A 167 -3.00 12.51 -2.30
CA VAL A 167 -4.09 12.31 -1.31
C VAL A 167 -4.91 11.09 -1.71
N ASN A 168 -5.32 10.30 -0.71
CA ASN A 168 -6.21 9.17 -0.97
C ASN A 168 -7.62 9.64 -1.38
N GLU A 169 -8.21 8.98 -2.38
CA GLU A 169 -9.53 9.31 -2.93
C GLU A 169 -10.62 9.37 -1.86
N PRO A 170 -10.81 8.34 -1.00
CA PRO A 170 -11.83 8.42 0.05
C PRO A 170 -11.54 9.49 1.09
N THR A 171 -10.27 9.83 1.31
CA THR A 171 -9.87 10.89 2.23
C THR A 171 -10.19 12.27 1.65
N ALA A 172 -9.93 12.48 0.36
CA ALA A 172 -10.34 13.68 -0.37
C ALA A 172 -11.88 13.83 -0.36
N ALA A 173 -12.61 12.75 -0.62
CA ALA A 173 -14.06 12.75 -0.58
C ALA A 173 -14.61 13.10 0.81
N ALA A 174 -14.00 12.57 1.88
CA ALA A 174 -14.36 12.91 3.25
C ALA A 174 -14.14 14.39 3.55
N LEU A 175 -13.04 14.97 3.08
CA LEU A 175 -12.72 16.39 3.22
C LEU A 175 -13.77 17.27 2.55
N ALA A 176 -14.16 16.96 1.31
CA ALA A 176 -15.22 17.66 0.59
C ALA A 176 -16.60 17.52 1.27
N TYR A 177 -16.88 16.32 1.80
CA TYR A 177 -18.13 16.03 2.51
C TYR A 177 -18.21 16.77 3.86
N GLY A 178 -17.11 16.81 4.59
CA GLY A 178 -17.07 17.27 5.99
C GLY A 178 -16.82 18.76 6.17
N LEU A 179 -16.29 19.45 5.16
CA LEU A 179 -15.89 20.87 5.30
C LEU A 179 -17.05 21.79 5.75
N ASP A 180 -18.25 21.54 5.23
CA ASP A 180 -19.45 22.33 5.55
C ASP A 180 -20.20 21.82 6.79
N LYS A 181 -19.78 20.69 7.38
CA LYS A 181 -20.50 20.01 8.47
C LYS A 181 -19.71 20.10 9.76
N LYS A 182 -20.17 20.95 10.67
CA LYS A 182 -19.63 21.09 12.05
C LYS A 182 -19.94 19.88 12.96
N LYS A 183 -20.25 18.71 12.41
CA LYS A 183 -20.63 17.53 13.20
C LYS A 183 -19.43 16.59 13.31
N SER A 184 -18.96 16.41 14.52
CA SER A 184 -18.03 15.35 14.90
C SER A 184 -18.68 13.97 14.73
N GLY A 185 -17.91 12.98 14.32
CA GLY A 185 -18.37 11.60 14.26
C GLY A 185 -17.56 10.71 13.33
N THR A 186 -17.79 9.42 13.43
CA THR A 186 -17.15 8.42 12.59
C THR A 186 -17.92 8.25 11.28
N ILE A 187 -17.24 8.35 10.15
CA ILE A 187 -17.81 8.12 8.83
C ILE A 187 -17.13 6.93 8.14
N ALA A 188 -17.89 6.23 7.30
CA ALA A 188 -17.35 5.27 6.35
C ALA A 188 -17.45 5.87 4.94
N VAL A 189 -16.36 5.92 4.22
CA VAL A 189 -16.33 6.30 2.80
C VAL A 189 -16.20 5.02 1.99
N TYR A 190 -17.26 4.69 1.23
CA TYR A 190 -17.34 3.54 0.36
C TYR A 190 -17.17 4.01 -1.08
N ASP A 191 -16.00 3.77 -1.64
CA ASP A 191 -15.62 4.21 -2.98
C ASP A 191 -15.53 3.01 -3.93
N LEU A 192 -16.48 2.90 -4.85
CA LEU A 192 -16.47 1.92 -5.91
C LEU A 192 -16.40 2.63 -7.26
N GLY A 193 -15.18 2.78 -7.75
CA GLY A 193 -14.85 3.48 -8.99
C GLY A 193 -14.90 2.59 -10.24
N GLY A 194 -14.21 3.03 -11.29
CA GLY A 194 -14.09 2.29 -12.55
C GLY A 194 -13.17 1.08 -12.48
N GLY A 195 -12.13 1.11 -11.66
CA GLY A 195 -11.13 0.06 -11.58
C GLY A 195 -10.81 -0.45 -10.19
N THR A 196 -11.18 0.30 -9.15
CA THR A 196 -10.83 0.04 -7.75
C THR A 196 -12.05 0.13 -6.84
N PHE A 197 -11.97 -0.60 -5.73
CA PHE A 197 -12.84 -0.47 -4.59
C PHE A 197 -12.02 -0.11 -3.35
N ASP A 198 -12.38 0.96 -2.67
CA ASP A 198 -11.77 1.38 -1.41
C ASP A 198 -12.84 1.61 -0.34
N ILE A 199 -12.53 1.22 0.89
CA ILE A 199 -13.32 1.53 2.08
C ILE A 199 -12.40 2.15 3.12
N SER A 200 -12.74 3.35 3.60
CA SER A 200 -11.99 4.03 4.65
C SER A 200 -12.93 4.40 5.79
N ILE A 201 -12.47 4.18 7.00
CA ILE A 201 -13.12 4.60 8.23
C ILE A 201 -12.37 5.83 8.75
N LEU A 202 -13.09 6.93 8.90
CA LEU A 202 -12.52 8.20 9.34
C LEU A 202 -13.27 8.74 10.56
N GLU A 203 -12.53 9.41 11.41
CA GLU A 203 -13.08 10.25 12.46
C GLU A 203 -12.96 11.72 12.05
N ILE A 204 -14.06 12.45 12.14
CA ILE A 204 -14.13 13.89 11.82
C ILE A 204 -14.49 14.64 13.10
N GLY A 205 -13.74 15.66 13.45
CA GLY A 205 -14.01 16.51 14.59
C GLY A 205 -13.14 17.77 14.59
N ASP A 206 -13.72 18.93 14.86
CA ASP A 206 -13.04 20.22 15.03
C ASP A 206 -12.02 20.55 13.90
N GLY A 207 -12.40 20.27 12.66
CA GLY A 207 -11.53 20.48 11.48
C GLY A 207 -10.47 19.40 11.26
N VAL A 208 -10.39 18.39 12.13
CA VAL A 208 -9.48 17.24 11.97
C VAL A 208 -10.20 16.12 11.24
N PHE A 209 -9.56 15.59 10.21
CA PHE A 209 -9.98 14.43 9.44
C PHE A 209 -8.92 13.32 9.63
N GLU A 210 -9.21 12.38 10.50
CA GLU A 210 -8.29 11.30 10.83
C GLU A 210 -8.76 9.97 10.25
N VAL A 211 -7.97 9.37 9.37
CA VAL A 211 -8.22 8.01 8.89
C VAL A 211 -7.83 7.03 10.00
N LYS A 212 -8.78 6.19 10.42
CA LYS A 212 -8.54 5.14 11.42
C LYS A 212 -8.10 3.85 10.76
N SER A 213 -8.67 3.53 9.61
CA SER A 213 -8.30 2.36 8.82
C SER A 213 -8.72 2.52 7.37
N THR A 214 -8.02 1.82 6.49
CA THR A 214 -8.39 1.68 5.08
C THR A 214 -8.21 0.23 4.63
N ASN A 215 -9.05 -0.21 3.70
CA ASN A 215 -8.95 -1.50 3.04
C ASN A 215 -9.58 -1.41 1.65
N GLY A 216 -9.37 -2.37 0.77
CA GLY A 216 -9.92 -2.27 -0.55
C GLY A 216 -9.59 -3.42 -1.50
N ASP A 217 -9.90 -3.25 -2.79
CA ASP A 217 -9.57 -4.12 -3.93
C ASP A 217 -9.24 -3.26 -5.17
N THR A 218 -7.94 -3.09 -5.58
CA THR A 218 -7.50 -2.31 -6.76
C THR A 218 -7.71 -3.04 -8.09
N SER A 219 -8.43 -4.18 -8.10
CA SER A 219 -8.82 -4.92 -9.29
C SER A 219 -10.33 -5.21 -9.32
N LEU A 220 -11.11 -4.41 -8.60
CA LEU A 220 -12.57 -4.50 -8.53
C LEU A 220 -13.19 -3.13 -8.82
N GLY A 221 -13.84 -2.97 -9.95
CA GLY A 221 -14.49 -1.72 -10.34
C GLY A 221 -15.35 -1.87 -11.56
N GLY A 222 -15.86 -0.76 -12.09
CA GLY A 222 -16.78 -0.69 -13.22
C GLY A 222 -16.37 -1.50 -14.45
N GLU A 223 -15.07 -1.57 -14.75
CA GLU A 223 -14.51 -2.40 -15.83
C GLU A 223 -14.84 -3.90 -15.64
N ASP A 224 -14.84 -4.40 -14.41
CA ASP A 224 -15.19 -5.80 -14.13
C ASP A 224 -16.69 -6.03 -14.34
N PHE A 225 -17.54 -5.06 -13.99
CA PHE A 225 -18.98 -5.10 -14.26
C PHE A 225 -19.28 -5.02 -15.76
N ASP A 226 -18.55 -4.20 -16.52
CA ASP A 226 -18.64 -4.15 -17.98
C ASP A 226 -18.26 -5.50 -18.59
N ASN A 227 -17.17 -6.11 -18.14
CA ASN A 227 -16.73 -7.43 -18.62
C ASN A 227 -17.77 -8.53 -18.37
N VAL A 228 -18.54 -8.45 -17.29
CA VAL A 228 -19.66 -9.39 -17.04
C VAL A 228 -20.73 -9.25 -18.13
N ILE A 229 -21.08 -8.03 -18.50
CA ILE A 229 -22.06 -7.78 -19.57
C ILE A 229 -21.47 -8.18 -20.93
N VAL A 230 -20.20 -7.85 -21.21
CA VAL A 230 -19.49 -8.27 -22.43
C VAL A 230 -19.58 -9.81 -22.60
N ASN A 231 -19.22 -10.54 -21.55
CA ASN A 231 -19.25 -12.00 -21.60
C ASN A 231 -20.67 -12.54 -21.83
N TYR A 232 -21.69 -11.91 -21.23
CA TYR A 232 -23.08 -12.26 -21.46
C TYR A 232 -23.47 -12.02 -22.92
N ILE A 233 -23.16 -10.85 -23.48
CA ILE A 233 -23.44 -10.51 -24.89
C ILE A 233 -22.79 -11.51 -25.83
N LEU A 234 -21.49 -11.82 -25.62
CA LEU A 234 -20.74 -12.77 -26.47
C LEU A 234 -21.34 -14.18 -26.41
N ALA A 235 -21.79 -14.62 -25.23
CA ALA A 235 -22.43 -15.91 -25.04
C ALA A 235 -23.77 -16.00 -25.77
N GLU A 236 -24.63 -14.99 -25.63
CA GLU A 236 -25.93 -14.93 -26.33
C GLU A 236 -25.74 -14.83 -27.85
N PHE A 237 -24.82 -14.00 -28.34
CA PHE A 237 -24.52 -13.93 -29.77
C PHE A 237 -24.04 -15.26 -30.34
N LYS A 238 -23.14 -15.95 -29.61
CA LYS A 238 -22.64 -17.26 -30.04
C LYS A 238 -23.76 -18.31 -30.05
N LYS A 239 -24.66 -18.26 -29.09
CA LYS A 239 -25.83 -19.16 -29.02
C LYS A 239 -26.78 -18.94 -30.20
N ASP A 240 -27.05 -17.68 -30.58
CA ASP A 240 -28.00 -17.34 -31.63
C ASP A 240 -27.44 -17.53 -33.04
N THR A 241 -26.14 -17.29 -33.22
CA THR A 241 -25.52 -17.27 -34.57
C THR A 241 -24.54 -18.42 -34.82
N GLY A 242 -24.11 -19.13 -33.78
CA GLY A 242 -23.04 -20.12 -33.84
C GLY A 242 -21.65 -19.52 -33.99
N MET A 243 -21.51 -18.18 -34.05
CA MET A 243 -20.25 -17.47 -34.30
C MET A 243 -19.61 -16.96 -33.02
N ASP A 244 -18.29 -17.01 -32.97
CA ASP A 244 -17.50 -16.44 -31.87
C ASP A 244 -16.86 -15.11 -32.32
N LEU A 245 -17.10 -14.03 -31.58
CA LEU A 245 -16.52 -12.71 -31.86
C LEU A 245 -15.13 -12.52 -31.24
N LYS A 246 -14.62 -13.49 -30.48
CA LYS A 246 -13.33 -13.38 -29.76
C LYS A 246 -12.14 -13.26 -30.69
N GLY A 247 -12.02 -12.79 -31.68
CA GLY A 247 -10.90 -12.56 -32.61
C GLY A 247 -11.11 -11.34 -33.47
N ASP A 248 -12.26 -10.70 -33.31
CA ASP A 248 -12.62 -9.48 -34.02
C ASP A 248 -12.53 -8.29 -33.04
N ASN A 249 -11.37 -7.63 -33.00
CA ASN A 249 -11.10 -6.51 -32.11
C ASN A 249 -12.08 -5.37 -32.27
N LEU A 250 -12.56 -5.10 -33.49
CA LEU A 250 -13.59 -4.10 -33.81
C LEU A 250 -14.93 -4.47 -33.17
N ALA A 251 -15.37 -5.71 -33.38
CA ALA A 251 -16.61 -6.20 -32.78
C ALA A 251 -16.53 -6.19 -31.26
N ILE A 252 -15.44 -6.66 -30.68
CA ILE A 252 -15.22 -6.65 -29.23
C ILE A 252 -15.27 -5.23 -28.66
N GLN A 253 -14.64 -4.25 -29.30
CA GLN A 253 -14.67 -2.85 -28.84
C GLN A 253 -16.09 -2.27 -28.87
N ARG A 254 -16.86 -2.55 -29.92
CA ARG A 254 -18.28 -2.14 -30.03
C ARG A 254 -19.14 -2.80 -28.94
N VAL A 255 -18.88 -4.07 -28.63
CA VAL A 255 -19.58 -4.79 -27.55
C VAL A 255 -19.24 -4.16 -26.19
N LYS A 256 -17.97 -3.79 -25.95
CA LYS A 256 -17.56 -3.12 -24.69
C LYS A 256 -18.26 -1.77 -24.50
N GLU A 257 -18.28 -0.93 -25.53
CA GLU A 257 -18.98 0.36 -25.46
C GLU A 257 -20.48 0.21 -25.19
N ALA A 258 -21.09 -0.78 -25.83
CA ALA A 258 -22.50 -1.08 -25.59
C ALA A 258 -22.75 -1.65 -24.19
N ALA A 259 -21.83 -2.43 -23.66
CA ALA A 259 -21.87 -2.96 -22.30
C ALA A 259 -21.74 -1.85 -21.25
N GLU A 260 -20.77 -0.93 -21.39
CA GLU A 260 -20.62 0.25 -20.52
C GLU A 260 -21.89 1.11 -20.54
N LYS A 261 -22.42 1.39 -21.74
CA LYS A 261 -23.66 2.14 -21.89
C LYS A 261 -24.83 1.45 -21.20
N ALA A 262 -25.02 0.15 -21.43
CA ALA A 262 -26.09 -0.64 -20.79
C ALA A 262 -25.96 -0.65 -19.26
N LYS A 263 -24.74 -0.82 -18.73
CA LYS A 263 -24.46 -0.71 -17.29
C LYS A 263 -24.92 0.64 -16.72
N CYS A 264 -24.58 1.74 -17.38
CA CYS A 264 -24.95 3.08 -16.93
C CYS A 264 -26.47 3.29 -16.98
N GLU A 265 -27.13 2.89 -18.07
CA GLU A 265 -28.59 3.01 -18.24
C GLU A 265 -29.36 2.18 -17.18
N LEU A 266 -28.90 0.97 -16.88
CA LEU A 266 -29.51 0.10 -15.86
C LEU A 266 -29.39 0.62 -14.43
N SER A 267 -28.60 1.66 -14.18
CA SER A 267 -28.60 2.37 -12.89
C SER A 267 -29.90 3.16 -12.67
N SER A 268 -30.55 3.61 -13.76
CA SER A 268 -31.79 4.41 -13.71
C SER A 268 -33.00 3.70 -14.29
N THR A 269 -32.83 2.87 -15.33
CA THR A 269 -33.91 2.13 -15.99
C THR A 269 -33.99 0.68 -15.53
N ALA A 270 -35.18 0.04 -15.69
CA ALA A 270 -35.37 -1.37 -15.36
C ALA A 270 -34.86 -2.32 -16.46
N GLU A 271 -34.79 -1.85 -17.70
CA GLU A 271 -34.26 -2.59 -18.85
C GLU A 271 -33.60 -1.66 -19.86
N THR A 272 -32.75 -2.20 -20.72
CA THR A 272 -32.11 -1.51 -21.83
C THR A 272 -31.96 -2.44 -23.04
N ASP A 273 -31.94 -1.83 -24.26
CA ASP A 273 -31.73 -2.53 -25.51
C ASP A 273 -30.26 -2.36 -25.97
N ILE A 274 -29.58 -3.50 -26.15
CA ILE A 274 -28.22 -3.55 -26.71
C ILE A 274 -28.36 -3.90 -28.19
N ASN A 275 -28.26 -2.89 -29.06
CA ASN A 275 -28.42 -3.05 -30.49
C ASN A 275 -27.13 -2.69 -31.23
N LEU A 276 -26.50 -3.69 -31.84
CA LEU A 276 -25.26 -3.56 -32.60
C LEU A 276 -25.48 -4.10 -34.03
N PRO A 277 -25.99 -3.28 -34.95
CA PRO A 277 -26.17 -3.67 -36.35
C PRO A 277 -24.80 -3.89 -37.01
N PHE A 278 -24.74 -4.84 -37.93
CA PHE A 278 -23.54 -5.16 -38.73
C PHE A 278 -22.31 -5.42 -37.81
N ILE A 279 -22.51 -6.22 -36.76
CA ILE A 279 -21.44 -6.48 -35.80
C ILE A 279 -20.32 -7.34 -36.41
N THR A 280 -20.69 -8.28 -37.28
CA THR A 280 -19.79 -9.10 -38.09
C THR A 280 -20.50 -9.63 -39.33
N ALA A 281 -19.83 -10.40 -40.19
CA ALA A 281 -20.40 -11.04 -41.36
C ALA A 281 -19.84 -12.46 -41.55
N ASN A 282 -20.65 -13.34 -42.15
CA ASN A 282 -20.23 -14.64 -42.62
C ASN A 282 -20.69 -14.89 -44.06
N LYS A 283 -20.54 -16.10 -44.57
CA LYS A 283 -20.93 -16.51 -45.93
C LYS A 283 -22.44 -16.29 -46.22
N THR A 284 -23.28 -16.24 -45.19
CA THR A 284 -24.72 -16.00 -45.31
C THR A 284 -25.11 -14.51 -45.21
N GLY A 285 -24.13 -13.61 -45.11
CA GLY A 285 -24.32 -12.17 -45.02
C GLY A 285 -24.04 -11.57 -43.66
N PRO A 286 -24.38 -10.28 -43.47
CA PRO A 286 -24.13 -9.56 -42.23
C PRO A 286 -24.93 -10.13 -41.08
N LYS A 287 -24.33 -10.06 -39.88
CA LYS A 287 -24.96 -10.43 -38.62
C LYS A 287 -25.18 -9.21 -37.74
N HIS A 288 -26.27 -9.21 -37.04
CA HIS A 288 -26.68 -8.14 -36.12
C HIS A 288 -26.82 -8.73 -34.73
N LEU A 289 -26.57 -7.88 -33.73
CA LEU A 289 -26.83 -8.25 -32.34
C LEU A 289 -27.95 -7.35 -31.81
N ASN A 290 -28.97 -7.96 -31.25
CA ASN A 290 -30.04 -7.24 -30.57
C ASN A 290 -30.46 -8.03 -29.33
N ILE A 291 -30.11 -7.52 -28.15
CA ILE A 291 -30.33 -8.17 -26.86
C ILE A 291 -31.02 -7.20 -25.91
N LYS A 292 -32.09 -7.61 -25.28
CA LYS A 292 -32.67 -6.93 -24.12
C LYS A 292 -31.99 -7.39 -22.85
N LEU A 293 -31.48 -6.44 -22.08
CA LEU A 293 -30.89 -6.71 -20.77
C LEU A 293 -31.71 -5.97 -19.69
N ASN A 294 -32.27 -6.72 -18.75
CA ASN A 294 -32.91 -6.13 -17.59
C ASN A 294 -31.99 -6.03 -16.39
N ARG A 295 -32.30 -5.10 -15.47
CA ARG A 295 -31.53 -4.83 -14.26
C ARG A 295 -31.35 -6.08 -13.41
N SER A 296 -32.39 -6.87 -13.19
CA SER A 296 -32.32 -8.08 -12.36
C SER A 296 -31.35 -9.10 -12.92
N LYS A 297 -31.27 -9.24 -14.25
CA LYS A 297 -30.29 -10.13 -14.90
C LYS A 297 -28.86 -9.61 -14.69
N PHE A 298 -28.66 -8.30 -14.87
CA PHE A 298 -27.35 -7.69 -14.64
C PHE A 298 -26.92 -7.82 -13.17
N GLU A 299 -27.80 -7.57 -12.22
CA GLU A 299 -27.56 -7.75 -10.79
C GLU A 299 -27.19 -9.20 -10.45
N SER A 300 -27.90 -10.16 -11.02
CA SER A 300 -27.60 -11.59 -10.85
C SER A 300 -26.22 -11.97 -11.43
N LEU A 301 -25.87 -11.45 -12.60
CA LEU A 301 -24.58 -11.71 -13.25
C LEU A 301 -23.40 -11.09 -12.47
N SER A 302 -23.62 -9.99 -11.76
CA SER A 302 -22.59 -9.23 -11.04
C SER A 302 -22.61 -9.46 -9.51
N GLU A 303 -23.44 -10.38 -9.02
CA GLU A 303 -23.60 -10.63 -7.58
C GLU A 303 -22.30 -10.92 -6.86
N ASP A 304 -21.42 -11.73 -7.47
CA ASP A 304 -20.13 -12.09 -6.88
C ASP A 304 -19.16 -10.89 -6.78
N LEU A 305 -19.23 -9.96 -7.75
CA LEU A 305 -18.44 -8.72 -7.70
C LEU A 305 -18.90 -7.84 -6.53
N ILE A 306 -20.21 -7.71 -6.35
CA ILE A 306 -20.79 -6.92 -5.25
C ILE A 306 -20.44 -7.55 -3.89
N LYS A 307 -20.54 -8.88 -3.76
CA LYS A 307 -20.17 -9.60 -2.52
C LYS A 307 -18.70 -9.38 -2.13
N LYS A 308 -17.80 -9.26 -3.10
CA LYS A 308 -16.36 -9.01 -2.83
C LYS A 308 -16.11 -7.70 -2.09
N THR A 309 -16.98 -6.70 -2.21
CA THR A 309 -16.83 -5.42 -1.50
C THR A 309 -17.09 -5.54 0.01
N VAL A 310 -17.83 -6.56 0.44
CA VAL A 310 -18.26 -6.73 1.85
C VAL A 310 -17.09 -7.16 2.74
N ALA A 311 -16.20 -8.00 2.24
CA ALA A 311 -15.08 -8.50 3.04
C ALA A 311 -14.10 -7.38 3.46
N PRO A 312 -13.64 -6.47 2.57
CA PRO A 312 -12.85 -5.31 2.95
C PRO A 312 -13.55 -4.39 3.96
N CYS A 313 -14.88 -4.20 3.83
CA CYS A 313 -15.64 -3.41 4.81
C CYS A 313 -15.55 -3.99 6.23
N LYS A 314 -15.66 -5.32 6.36
CA LYS A 314 -15.51 -6.00 7.66
C LYS A 314 -14.10 -5.82 8.24
N VAL A 315 -13.07 -5.94 7.37
CA VAL A 315 -11.68 -5.76 7.80
C VAL A 315 -11.42 -4.33 8.25
N ALA A 316 -11.88 -3.34 7.49
CA ALA A 316 -11.70 -1.93 7.86
C ALA A 316 -12.35 -1.58 9.21
N LEU A 317 -13.58 -2.06 9.48
CA LEU A 317 -14.23 -1.86 10.77
C LEU A 317 -13.47 -2.54 11.92
N LYS A 318 -13.00 -3.78 11.69
CA LYS A 318 -12.19 -4.52 12.67
C LYS A 318 -10.87 -3.79 12.99
N ASP A 319 -10.17 -3.33 11.97
CA ASP A 319 -8.91 -2.62 12.11
C ASP A 319 -9.08 -1.25 12.79
N ALA A 320 -10.21 -0.58 12.55
CA ALA A 320 -10.58 0.64 13.27
C ALA A 320 -11.06 0.40 14.71
N GLY A 321 -11.27 -0.86 15.11
CA GLY A 321 -11.75 -1.21 16.45
C GLY A 321 -13.22 -0.86 16.71
N ILE A 322 -14.05 -0.67 15.67
CA ILE A 322 -15.44 -0.23 15.79
C ILE A 322 -16.44 -1.21 15.16
N LYS A 323 -17.71 -1.04 15.50
CA LYS A 323 -18.82 -1.78 14.92
C LYS A 323 -19.56 -0.93 13.87
N THR A 324 -20.39 -1.56 13.05
CA THR A 324 -21.25 -0.86 12.08
C THR A 324 -22.20 0.15 12.75
N SER A 325 -22.61 -0.10 14.02
CA SER A 325 -23.43 0.84 14.81
C SER A 325 -22.75 2.16 15.10
N ASP A 326 -21.41 2.15 15.23
CA ASP A 326 -20.61 3.31 15.63
C ASP A 326 -20.34 4.26 14.45
N VAL A 327 -20.53 3.75 13.22
CA VAL A 327 -20.45 4.58 12.00
C VAL A 327 -21.67 5.50 11.96
N SER A 328 -21.46 6.81 12.04
CA SER A 328 -22.54 7.80 12.02
C SER A 328 -23.09 8.04 10.62
N GLN A 329 -22.25 8.00 9.58
CA GLN A 329 -22.62 8.21 8.18
C GLN A 329 -21.81 7.30 7.25
N VAL A 330 -22.45 6.89 6.14
CA VAL A 330 -21.77 6.20 5.03
C VAL A 330 -21.84 7.08 3.79
N VAL A 331 -20.71 7.48 3.25
CA VAL A 331 -20.59 8.34 2.07
C VAL A 331 -20.26 7.46 0.86
N LEU A 332 -21.05 7.58 -0.21
CA LEU A 332 -20.85 6.85 -1.46
C LEU A 332 -20.02 7.68 -2.44
N VAL A 333 -18.97 7.07 -2.96
CA VAL A 333 -18.02 7.65 -3.93
C VAL A 333 -17.82 6.67 -5.07
N GLY A 334 -17.45 7.20 -6.25
CA GLY A 334 -17.23 6.40 -7.46
C GLY A 334 -18.51 6.07 -8.22
N GLY A 335 -18.41 6.04 -9.54
CA GLY A 335 -19.57 5.91 -10.45
C GLY A 335 -20.39 4.62 -10.25
N MET A 336 -19.75 3.51 -9.83
CA MET A 336 -20.44 2.24 -9.59
C MET A 336 -21.35 2.26 -8.38
N THR A 337 -21.20 3.20 -7.46
CA THR A 337 -22.12 3.38 -6.33
C THR A 337 -23.51 3.90 -6.75
N ARG A 338 -23.69 4.25 -8.02
CA ARG A 338 -25.00 4.57 -8.62
C ARG A 338 -25.86 3.32 -8.85
N MET A 339 -25.26 2.12 -8.88
CA MET A 339 -25.97 0.86 -9.09
C MET A 339 -26.88 0.55 -7.90
N PRO A 340 -28.22 0.34 -8.12
CA PRO A 340 -29.17 0.12 -7.03
C PRO A 340 -28.79 -1.03 -6.10
N LYS A 341 -28.28 -2.14 -6.64
CA LYS A 341 -27.87 -3.30 -5.83
C LYS A 341 -26.65 -3.03 -4.95
N VAL A 342 -25.73 -2.17 -5.39
CA VAL A 342 -24.60 -1.71 -4.57
C VAL A 342 -25.12 -0.88 -3.39
N ILE A 343 -26.02 0.07 -3.65
CA ILE A 343 -26.64 0.91 -2.60
C ILE A 343 -27.35 0.05 -1.57
N GLU A 344 -28.16 -0.92 -2.03
CA GLU A 344 -28.87 -1.86 -1.17
C GLU A 344 -27.90 -2.68 -0.30
N THR A 345 -26.82 -3.18 -0.90
CA THR A 345 -25.80 -3.96 -0.19
C THR A 345 -25.13 -3.14 0.91
N VAL A 346 -24.74 -1.89 0.60
CA VAL A 346 -24.16 -0.97 1.59
C VAL A 346 -25.14 -0.65 2.70
N LYS A 347 -26.41 -0.33 2.35
CA LYS A 347 -27.47 -0.09 3.34
C LYS A 347 -27.67 -1.28 4.28
N ASN A 348 -27.73 -2.48 3.74
CA ASN A 348 -27.92 -3.69 4.52
C ASN A 348 -26.71 -4.00 5.41
N PHE A 349 -25.49 -3.77 4.90
CA PHE A 349 -24.26 -4.03 5.65
C PHE A 349 -24.10 -3.08 6.84
N PHE A 350 -24.27 -1.76 6.62
CA PHE A 350 -24.13 -0.75 7.68
C PHE A 350 -25.41 -0.51 8.48
N ASN A 351 -26.54 -1.10 8.05
CA ASN A 351 -27.87 -0.85 8.61
C ASN A 351 -28.21 0.65 8.66
N LYS A 352 -27.82 1.40 7.64
CA LYS A 352 -28.01 2.85 7.48
C LYS A 352 -28.23 3.21 6.02
N ASP A 353 -29.04 4.23 5.77
CA ASP A 353 -29.15 4.79 4.43
C ASP A 353 -27.86 5.55 4.07
N PRO A 354 -27.19 5.18 2.96
CA PRO A 354 -25.99 5.88 2.55
C PRO A 354 -26.28 7.33 2.16
N ASN A 355 -25.34 8.22 2.46
CA ASN A 355 -25.42 9.63 2.08
C ASN A 355 -25.16 9.79 0.58
N LYS A 356 -26.09 10.48 -0.10
CA LYS A 356 -26.07 10.77 -1.53
C LYS A 356 -26.00 12.28 -1.84
N SER A 357 -25.65 13.10 -0.85
CA SER A 357 -25.64 14.56 -1.01
C SER A 357 -24.46 15.07 -1.84
N VAL A 358 -23.44 14.24 -2.06
CA VAL A 358 -22.28 14.58 -2.89
C VAL A 358 -22.38 13.91 -4.26
N ASN A 359 -21.85 14.55 -5.29
CA ASN A 359 -21.71 13.91 -6.60
C ASN A 359 -20.54 12.93 -6.55
N PRO A 360 -20.76 11.62 -6.71
CA PRO A 360 -19.72 10.61 -6.55
C PRO A 360 -18.62 10.68 -7.62
N ASP A 361 -18.84 11.39 -8.73
CA ASP A 361 -17.86 11.58 -9.81
C ASP A 361 -17.02 12.86 -9.65
N GLU A 362 -17.35 13.73 -8.69
CA GLU A 362 -16.76 15.06 -8.54
C GLU A 362 -16.17 15.32 -7.16
N VAL A 363 -16.70 14.65 -6.14
CA VAL A 363 -16.39 14.91 -4.72
C VAL A 363 -14.91 14.74 -4.42
N VAL A 364 -14.23 13.82 -5.10
CA VAL A 364 -12.79 13.55 -4.93
C VAL A 364 -11.94 14.72 -5.43
N ALA A 365 -12.25 15.24 -6.62
CA ALA A 365 -11.55 16.41 -7.17
C ALA A 365 -11.77 17.67 -6.32
N ILE A 366 -12.99 17.85 -5.79
CA ILE A 366 -13.31 18.95 -4.85
C ILE A 366 -12.44 18.82 -3.59
N GLY A 367 -12.35 17.63 -3.00
CA GLY A 367 -11.52 17.40 -1.82
C GLY A 367 -10.03 17.62 -2.09
N ALA A 368 -9.54 17.23 -3.26
CA ALA A 368 -8.17 17.53 -3.69
C ALA A 368 -7.93 19.04 -3.83
N ALA A 369 -8.90 19.79 -4.36
CA ALA A 369 -8.81 21.24 -4.45
C ALA A 369 -8.82 21.90 -3.06
N ILE A 370 -9.66 21.43 -2.13
CA ILE A 370 -9.67 21.89 -0.73
C ILE A 370 -8.30 21.65 -0.09
N GLN A 371 -7.69 20.47 -0.28
CA GLN A 371 -6.33 20.21 0.20
C GLN A 371 -5.30 21.17 -0.42
N GLY A 372 -5.46 21.51 -1.71
CA GLY A 372 -4.67 22.56 -2.36
C GLY A 372 -4.85 23.92 -1.68
N GLY A 373 -6.09 24.27 -1.30
CA GLY A 373 -6.41 25.48 -0.53
C GLY A 373 -5.79 25.50 0.87
N VAL A 374 -5.72 24.33 1.54
CA VAL A 374 -5.00 24.19 2.84
C VAL A 374 -3.51 24.46 2.66
N LEU A 375 -2.90 23.88 1.62
CA LEU A 375 -1.46 24.05 1.32
C LEU A 375 -1.10 25.48 0.91
N SER A 376 -2.00 26.20 0.23
CA SER A 376 -1.81 27.61 -0.12
C SER A 376 -2.14 28.59 1.03
N GLY A 377 -2.79 28.11 2.10
CA GLY A 377 -3.25 28.91 3.23
C GLY A 377 -4.59 29.63 2.98
N ASP A 378 -5.28 29.34 1.88
CA ASP A 378 -6.60 29.85 1.55
C ASP A 378 -7.70 29.21 2.42
N VAL A 379 -7.49 27.95 2.82
CA VAL A 379 -8.34 27.21 3.76
C VAL A 379 -7.57 27.03 5.07
N LYS A 380 -8.18 27.43 6.19
CA LYS A 380 -7.57 27.36 7.53
C LYS A 380 -8.33 26.35 8.40
N ASP A 381 -7.70 25.94 9.48
CA ASP A 381 -8.29 25.09 10.52
C ASP A 381 -8.75 23.71 10.00
N VAL A 382 -8.04 23.18 9.01
CA VAL A 382 -8.25 21.83 8.48
C VAL A 382 -6.95 21.03 8.56
N LEU A 383 -7.01 19.88 9.21
CA LEU A 383 -5.90 18.92 9.32
C LEU A 383 -6.34 17.57 8.79
N LEU A 384 -5.58 17.04 7.85
CA LEU A 384 -5.79 15.74 7.25
C LEU A 384 -4.68 14.77 7.68
N LEU A 385 -5.08 13.70 8.37
CA LEU A 385 -4.20 12.62 8.81
C LEU A 385 -4.60 11.32 8.11
N ASP A 386 -3.69 10.80 7.32
CA ASP A 386 -3.87 9.55 6.56
C ASP A 386 -3.07 8.40 7.21
N VAL A 387 -3.20 7.18 6.70
CA VAL A 387 -2.54 5.99 7.25
C VAL A 387 -1.81 5.18 6.18
N THR A 388 -0.77 4.45 6.60
CA THR A 388 -0.15 3.43 5.75
C THR A 388 -1.04 2.18 5.64
N PRO A 389 -1.30 1.63 4.44
CA PRO A 389 -2.23 0.50 4.28
C PRO A 389 -1.67 -0.83 4.75
N LEU A 390 -0.34 -0.99 4.80
CA LEU A 390 0.35 -2.23 5.16
C LEU A 390 1.53 -1.97 6.09
N SER A 391 1.90 -3.00 6.88
CA SER A 391 3.09 -2.99 7.73
C SER A 391 4.36 -2.96 6.89
N LEU A 392 5.37 -2.24 7.41
CA LEU A 392 6.70 -2.09 6.83
C LEU A 392 7.75 -2.60 7.81
N GLY A 393 8.75 -3.28 7.29
CA GLY A 393 9.81 -3.86 8.10
C GLY A 393 11.04 -4.24 7.29
N ILE A 394 11.98 -4.89 7.96
CA ILE A 394 13.20 -5.42 7.36
C ILE A 394 13.35 -6.92 7.61
N GLU A 395 14.18 -7.54 6.80
CA GLU A 395 14.65 -8.90 7.05
C GLU A 395 15.63 -8.92 8.21
N THR A 396 15.39 -9.83 9.14
CA THR A 396 16.31 -10.16 10.23
C THR A 396 16.78 -11.60 10.15
N LEU A 397 17.70 -11.97 11.03
CA LEU A 397 18.35 -13.28 11.02
C LEU A 397 17.32 -14.44 10.89
N GLY A 398 17.57 -15.33 9.93
CA GLY A 398 16.68 -16.47 9.66
C GLY A 398 15.54 -16.16 8.68
N GLY A 399 15.55 -15.02 7.98
CA GLY A 399 14.52 -14.66 7.00
C GLY A 399 13.21 -14.17 7.64
N VAL A 400 13.26 -13.73 8.89
CA VAL A 400 12.11 -13.19 9.62
C VAL A 400 11.84 -11.75 9.18
N ALA A 401 10.59 -11.41 8.94
CA ALA A 401 10.13 -10.05 8.69
C ALA A 401 9.87 -9.34 10.01
N THR A 402 10.79 -8.47 10.41
CA THR A 402 10.63 -7.65 11.62
C THR A 402 9.97 -6.33 11.27
N LYS A 403 8.76 -6.11 11.80
CA LYS A 403 7.98 -4.90 11.55
C LYS A 403 8.52 -3.73 12.36
N LEU A 404 8.66 -2.56 11.73
CA LEU A 404 8.97 -1.29 12.37
C LEU A 404 7.76 -0.35 12.35
N ILE A 405 6.96 -0.39 11.29
CA ILE A 405 5.73 0.39 11.16
C ILE A 405 4.58 -0.58 10.88
N ASP A 406 3.56 -0.54 11.72
CA ASP A 406 2.36 -1.37 11.56
C ASP A 406 1.40 -0.76 10.53
N LYS A 407 0.57 -1.61 9.90
CA LYS A 407 -0.54 -1.14 9.06
C LYS A 407 -1.45 -0.18 9.84
N ASN A 408 -2.06 0.75 9.15
CA ASN A 408 -2.93 1.80 9.71
C ASN A 408 -2.21 2.74 10.69
N THR A 409 -0.87 2.82 10.64
CA THR A 409 -0.13 3.89 11.34
C THR A 409 -0.34 5.21 10.62
N THR A 410 -0.71 6.24 11.37
CA THR A 410 -0.90 7.62 10.86
C THR A 410 0.38 8.14 10.22
N ILE A 411 0.25 8.78 9.06
CA ILE A 411 1.34 9.41 8.30
C ILE A 411 1.14 10.94 8.22
N PRO A 412 2.25 11.74 8.18
CA PRO A 412 3.65 11.31 8.14
C PRO A 412 4.12 10.68 9.45
N THR A 413 5.06 9.73 9.36
CA THR A 413 5.62 9.07 10.54
C THR A 413 7.07 8.69 10.34
N LYS A 414 7.81 8.66 11.44
CA LYS A 414 9.22 8.23 11.46
C LYS A 414 9.45 7.31 12.64
N LYS A 415 9.97 6.11 12.37
CA LYS A 415 10.34 5.14 13.41
C LYS A 415 11.72 4.58 13.18
N SER A 416 12.48 4.44 14.25
CA SER A 416 13.83 3.88 14.24
C SER A 416 13.92 2.72 15.22
N GLN A 417 14.74 1.72 14.85
CA GLN A 417 15.07 0.59 15.72
C GLN A 417 16.52 0.20 15.50
N ILE A 418 17.19 -0.21 16.60
CA ILE A 418 18.58 -0.65 16.57
C ILE A 418 18.61 -2.15 16.31
N PHE A 419 19.42 -2.55 15.35
CA PHE A 419 19.77 -3.93 14.99
C PHE A 419 21.27 -4.14 15.12
N SER A 420 21.71 -5.37 14.94
CA SER A 420 23.13 -5.71 15.02
C SER A 420 23.54 -6.69 13.93
N THR A 421 24.85 -6.99 13.86
CA THR A 421 25.42 -7.97 12.93
C THR A 421 25.03 -9.40 13.33
N ALA A 422 24.80 -10.25 12.33
CA ALA A 422 24.48 -11.68 12.50
C ALA A 422 25.72 -12.56 12.67
N GLU A 423 26.90 -12.09 12.23
CA GLU A 423 28.14 -12.85 12.23
C GLU A 423 29.29 -12.05 12.85
N ASN A 424 30.33 -12.76 13.32
CA ASN A 424 31.54 -12.14 13.84
C ASN A 424 32.32 -11.47 12.70
N ASN A 425 32.86 -10.27 12.96
CA ASN A 425 33.66 -9.49 12.01
C ASN A 425 32.92 -9.16 10.69
N GLN A 426 31.61 -9.10 10.72
CA GLN A 426 30.79 -8.73 9.57
C GLN A 426 31.02 -7.25 9.21
N ALA A 427 31.65 -6.99 8.06
CA ALA A 427 32.03 -5.66 7.62
C ALA A 427 30.92 -4.88 6.91
N ALA A 428 29.81 -5.55 6.55
CA ALA A 428 28.67 -4.95 5.87
C ALA A 428 27.38 -5.68 6.24
N VAL A 429 26.25 -4.96 6.21
CA VAL A 429 24.90 -5.54 6.37
C VAL A 429 24.05 -5.17 5.16
N ASN A 430 23.29 -6.14 4.66
CA ASN A 430 22.29 -5.93 3.62
C ASN A 430 20.93 -5.67 4.28
N ILE A 431 20.34 -4.51 4.00
CA ILE A 431 19.03 -4.11 4.51
C ILE A 431 17.97 -4.44 3.45
N ASN A 432 17.26 -5.52 3.65
CA ASN A 432 16.15 -5.95 2.81
C ASN A 432 14.85 -5.36 3.37
N VAL A 433 14.26 -4.41 2.64
CA VAL A 433 13.03 -3.70 3.05
C VAL A 433 11.82 -4.46 2.53
N THR A 434 10.87 -4.74 3.43
CA THR A 434 9.68 -5.55 3.11
C THR A 434 8.38 -4.86 3.50
N GLN A 435 7.31 -5.21 2.80
CA GLN A 435 5.94 -4.76 3.10
C GLN A 435 4.99 -5.96 3.14
N GLY A 436 4.14 -6.02 4.15
CA GLY A 436 3.12 -7.06 4.30
C GLY A 436 2.97 -7.54 5.74
N GLU A 437 2.06 -8.51 5.93
CA GLU A 437 1.64 -8.97 7.25
C GLU A 437 2.23 -10.33 7.66
N ARG A 438 2.95 -11.02 6.75
CA ARG A 438 3.51 -12.36 7.01
C ARG A 438 4.76 -12.28 7.87
N GLN A 439 5.03 -13.33 8.65
CA GLN A 439 6.19 -13.41 9.56
C GLN A 439 7.52 -13.62 8.82
N LEU A 440 7.47 -14.20 7.62
CA LEU A 440 8.68 -14.49 6.84
C LEU A 440 8.79 -13.55 5.64
N VAL A 441 10.01 -13.10 5.36
CA VAL A 441 10.31 -12.17 4.26
C VAL A 441 9.89 -12.71 2.90
N LYS A 442 10.12 -14.01 2.63
CA LYS A 442 9.76 -14.68 1.37
C LYS A 442 8.26 -14.61 1.04
N ASP A 443 7.41 -14.43 2.05
CA ASP A 443 5.95 -14.38 1.94
C ASP A 443 5.41 -12.95 1.96
N ASN A 444 6.30 -11.96 2.06
CA ASN A 444 6.03 -10.53 1.96
C ASN A 444 6.60 -9.94 0.68
N LYS A 445 6.21 -8.71 0.36
CA LYS A 445 6.79 -7.96 -0.76
C LYS A 445 8.13 -7.37 -0.38
N MET A 446 9.14 -7.68 -1.19
CA MET A 446 10.40 -6.93 -1.19
C MET A 446 10.18 -5.58 -1.88
N LEU A 447 10.40 -4.50 -1.15
CA LEU A 447 10.34 -3.14 -1.69
C LEU A 447 11.66 -2.67 -2.27
N GLY A 448 12.77 -3.14 -1.70
CA GLY A 448 14.12 -2.80 -2.14
C GLY A 448 15.16 -3.33 -1.16
N ASN A 449 16.42 -3.21 -1.56
CA ASN A 449 17.54 -3.53 -0.68
C ASN A 449 18.68 -2.53 -0.87
N PHE A 450 19.50 -2.38 0.14
CA PHE A 450 20.73 -1.61 0.09
C PHE A 450 21.72 -2.14 1.12
N MET A 451 23.00 -1.87 0.89
CA MET A 451 24.09 -2.35 1.74
C MET A 451 24.68 -1.19 2.53
N LEU A 452 24.81 -1.36 3.85
CA LEU A 452 25.64 -0.52 4.71
C LEU A 452 26.96 -1.23 4.91
N ASP A 453 28.04 -0.66 4.39
CA ASP A 453 29.40 -1.17 4.46
C ASP A 453 30.29 -0.39 5.46
N GLY A 454 31.51 -0.93 5.69
CA GLY A 454 32.53 -0.28 6.51
C GLY A 454 32.22 -0.31 8.00
N ILE A 455 31.50 -1.32 8.44
CA ILE A 455 31.34 -1.64 9.85
C ILE A 455 32.67 -2.17 10.37
N PRO A 456 33.22 -1.64 11.48
CA PRO A 456 34.45 -2.15 12.06
C PRO A 456 34.33 -3.61 12.50
N PRO A 457 35.39 -4.43 12.35
CA PRO A 457 35.41 -5.79 12.84
C PRO A 457 35.06 -5.84 14.35
N ALA A 458 34.01 -6.56 14.68
CA ALA A 458 33.54 -6.75 16.05
C ALA A 458 32.83 -8.10 16.19
N PRO A 459 32.70 -8.65 17.40
CA PRO A 459 31.85 -9.80 17.63
C PRO A 459 30.39 -9.52 17.18
N ARG A 460 29.70 -10.58 16.76
CA ARG A 460 28.26 -10.49 16.43
C ARG A 460 27.47 -9.89 17.61
N GLY A 461 26.46 -9.09 17.31
CA GLY A 461 25.63 -8.46 18.33
C GLY A 461 26.20 -7.19 18.95
N VAL A 462 27.47 -6.83 18.67
CA VAL A 462 28.13 -5.63 19.22
C VAL A 462 27.87 -4.37 18.39
N PRO A 463 28.00 -4.38 17.04
CA PRO A 463 27.69 -3.21 16.24
C PRO A 463 26.25 -2.77 16.40
N GLN A 464 26.01 -1.46 16.51
CA GLN A 464 24.68 -0.87 16.62
C GLN A 464 24.29 -0.22 15.30
N ILE A 465 23.36 -0.84 14.58
CA ILE A 465 22.88 -0.36 13.29
C ILE A 465 21.46 0.15 13.47
N GLU A 466 21.31 1.46 13.46
CA GLU A 466 20.03 2.13 13.56
C GLU A 466 19.35 2.14 12.18
N VAL A 467 18.26 1.41 12.04
CA VAL A 467 17.42 1.43 10.84
C VAL A 467 16.24 2.35 11.08
N THR A 468 16.06 3.33 10.20
CA THR A 468 15.01 4.33 10.28
C THR A 468 14.11 4.24 9.06
N PHE A 469 12.82 4.10 9.30
CA PHE A 469 11.76 4.28 8.32
C PHE A 469 11.17 5.68 8.46
N ASP A 470 11.08 6.39 7.35
CA ASP A 470 10.53 7.74 7.26
C ASP A 470 9.47 7.75 6.14
N ILE A 471 8.20 7.90 6.51
CA ILE A 471 7.06 7.97 5.58
C ILE A 471 6.60 9.41 5.54
N ASP A 472 6.63 10.01 4.35
CA ASP A 472 6.16 11.38 4.17
C ASP A 472 4.61 11.47 4.15
N ALA A 473 4.09 12.69 4.05
CA ALA A 473 2.66 12.94 3.97
C ALA A 473 2.00 12.38 2.69
N ASN A 474 2.78 12.00 1.68
CA ASN A 474 2.32 11.37 0.44
C ASN A 474 2.28 9.84 0.55
N GLY A 475 2.74 9.28 1.66
CA GLY A 475 2.89 7.85 1.86
C GLY A 475 4.13 7.26 1.18
N ILE A 476 5.10 8.08 0.79
CA ILE A 476 6.35 7.64 0.16
C ILE A 476 7.35 7.26 1.25
N VAL A 477 7.89 6.05 1.14
CA VAL A 477 8.77 5.44 2.13
C VAL A 477 10.24 5.70 1.81
N SER A 478 10.98 6.21 2.77
CA SER A 478 12.45 6.26 2.76
C SER A 478 12.99 5.43 3.92
N VAL A 479 14.03 4.64 3.65
CA VAL A 479 14.68 3.83 4.68
C VAL A 479 16.15 4.17 4.73
N SER A 480 16.69 4.43 5.92
CA SER A 480 18.11 4.58 6.14
C SER A 480 18.64 3.60 7.17
N ALA A 481 19.90 3.24 7.03
CA ALA A 481 20.65 2.46 8.02
C ALA A 481 21.92 3.20 8.38
N LYS A 482 22.17 3.35 9.68
CA LYS A 482 23.33 4.08 10.22
C LYS A 482 24.07 3.24 11.24
N ASP A 483 25.35 3.03 11.04
CA ASP A 483 26.21 2.49 12.09
C ASP A 483 26.51 3.59 13.13
N LYS A 484 26.06 3.39 14.36
CA LYS A 484 26.24 4.36 15.45
C LYS A 484 27.69 4.50 15.88
N GLY A 485 28.54 3.48 15.65
CA GLY A 485 29.96 3.51 16.00
C GLY A 485 30.78 4.38 15.07
N THR A 486 30.57 4.28 13.77
CA THR A 486 31.35 5.03 12.75
C THR A 486 30.62 6.28 12.25
N GLY A 487 29.31 6.37 12.46
CA GLY A 487 28.46 7.40 11.90
C GLY A 487 28.17 7.24 10.40
N LYS A 488 28.63 6.16 9.75
CA LYS A 488 28.32 5.87 8.36
C LYS A 488 26.83 5.60 8.20
N GLU A 489 26.24 6.17 7.15
CA GLU A 489 24.82 6.04 6.85
C GLU A 489 24.62 5.74 5.36
N GLN A 490 23.67 4.87 5.05
CA GLN A 490 23.14 4.63 3.72
C GLN A 490 21.63 4.81 3.75
N LYS A 491 21.07 5.32 2.67
CA LYS A 491 19.63 5.60 2.55
C LYS A 491 19.11 5.13 1.19
N ILE A 492 17.94 4.57 1.18
CA ILE A 492 17.16 4.31 -0.03
C ILE A 492 15.80 5.00 0.09
N THR A 493 15.38 5.68 -0.97
CA THR A 493 13.97 6.01 -1.16
C THR A 493 13.38 4.93 -2.03
N ILE A 494 12.30 4.31 -1.59
CA ILE A 494 11.66 3.24 -2.34
C ILE A 494 11.19 3.82 -3.68
N GLN A 495 11.78 3.33 -4.76
CA GLN A 495 11.43 3.76 -6.12
C GLN A 495 10.38 2.83 -6.73
N ALA A 496 9.67 3.31 -7.73
CA ALA A 496 8.51 2.66 -8.37
C ALA A 496 8.73 1.26 -8.96
N SER A 497 9.92 0.68 -8.81
CA SER A 497 10.22 -0.66 -9.32
C SER A 497 9.82 -1.75 -8.33
N GLY A 498 8.58 -2.12 -8.31
CA GLY A 498 8.15 -3.31 -7.58
C GLY A 498 6.98 -3.17 -6.62
N GLY A 499 6.04 -2.30 -6.90
CA GLY A 499 4.80 -2.21 -6.13
C GLY A 499 4.02 -3.53 -6.11
N LEU A 500 3.37 -3.81 -4.97
CA LEU A 500 2.42 -4.91 -4.85
C LEU A 500 1.19 -4.64 -5.69
N SER A 501 0.70 -5.67 -6.37
CA SER A 501 -0.70 -5.69 -6.80
C SER A 501 -1.58 -5.93 -5.56
N GLU A 502 -2.79 -5.49 -5.61
CA GLU A 502 -3.73 -5.65 -4.52
C GLU A 502 -4.20 -7.09 -4.32
N ALA A 503 -4.38 -7.87 -5.39
CA ALA A 503 -4.60 -9.30 -5.26
C ALA A 503 -3.44 -9.95 -4.47
N GLU A 504 -2.21 -9.42 -4.60
CA GLU A 504 -1.08 -9.84 -3.77
C GLU A 504 -1.24 -9.34 -2.32
N ILE A 505 -1.74 -8.12 -2.11
CA ILE A 505 -2.02 -7.58 -0.77
C ILE A 505 -3.14 -8.37 -0.08
N ASP A 506 -4.29 -8.54 -0.74
CA ASP A 506 -5.42 -9.32 -0.21
C ASP A 506 -5.06 -10.79 0.01
N GLN A 507 -4.29 -11.38 -0.91
CA GLN A 507 -3.78 -12.72 -0.73
C GLN A 507 -2.81 -12.78 0.45
N MET A 508 -1.93 -11.79 0.63
CA MET A 508 -1.01 -11.72 1.76
C MET A 508 -1.75 -11.57 3.09
N VAL A 509 -2.79 -10.75 3.17
CA VAL A 509 -3.60 -10.61 4.38
C VAL A 509 -4.34 -11.89 4.71
N LYS A 510 -4.97 -12.53 3.72
CA LYS A 510 -5.64 -13.84 3.88
C LYS A 510 -4.66 -14.95 4.24
N ASP A 511 -3.52 -14.99 3.56
CA ASP A 511 -2.45 -15.95 3.83
C ASP A 511 -1.83 -15.72 5.21
N ALA A 512 -1.71 -14.47 5.66
CA ALA A 512 -1.25 -14.14 7.01
C ALA A 512 -2.23 -14.65 8.07
N GLU A 513 -3.54 -14.46 7.89
CA GLU A 513 -4.56 -14.99 8.80
C GLU A 513 -4.61 -16.53 8.76
N ALA A 514 -4.59 -17.13 7.58
CA ALA A 514 -4.65 -18.60 7.41
C ALA A 514 -3.38 -19.30 7.91
N ASN A 515 -2.22 -18.67 7.80
CA ASN A 515 -0.94 -19.25 8.17
C ASN A 515 -0.38 -18.73 9.50
N LYS A 516 -1.12 -17.90 10.23
CA LYS A 516 -0.68 -17.23 11.46
C LYS A 516 -0.06 -18.20 12.48
N GLU A 517 -0.70 -19.35 12.72
CA GLU A 517 -0.17 -20.36 13.66
C GLU A 517 1.05 -21.09 13.10
N ALA A 518 1.07 -21.38 11.79
CA ALA A 518 2.21 -22.03 11.14
C ALA A 518 3.43 -21.10 11.10
N ASP A 519 3.23 -19.83 10.73
CA ASP A 519 4.29 -18.82 10.69
C ASP A 519 4.84 -18.54 12.10
N GLN A 520 3.98 -18.49 13.12
CA GLN A 520 4.38 -18.32 14.52
C GLN A 520 5.29 -19.46 14.96
N LYS A 521 4.96 -20.72 14.65
CA LYS A 521 5.81 -21.87 14.96
C LYS A 521 7.16 -21.81 14.24
N VAL A 522 7.19 -21.37 12.98
CA VAL A 522 8.45 -21.19 12.22
C VAL A 522 9.30 -20.09 12.84
N LYS A 523 8.69 -18.97 13.22
CA LYS A 523 9.37 -17.88 13.92
C LYS A 523 9.96 -18.35 15.24
N GLU A 524 9.18 -19.02 16.10
CA GLU A 524 9.64 -19.56 17.37
C GLU A 524 10.81 -20.56 17.21
N LYS A 525 10.76 -21.38 16.15
CA LYS A 525 11.86 -22.29 15.80
C LYS A 525 13.14 -21.52 15.47
N ILE A 526 13.03 -20.47 14.65
CA ILE A 526 14.17 -19.64 14.26
C ILE A 526 14.73 -18.90 15.48
N GLU A 527 13.89 -18.29 16.30
CA GLU A 527 14.30 -17.56 17.51
C GLU A 527 14.99 -18.49 18.52
N ALA A 528 14.44 -19.69 18.75
CA ALA A 528 15.04 -20.68 19.63
C ALA A 528 16.43 -21.12 19.13
N ARG A 529 16.60 -21.33 17.81
CA ARG A 529 17.92 -21.65 17.22
C ARG A 529 18.90 -20.51 17.36
N ASN A 530 18.50 -19.30 17.02
CA ASN A 530 19.35 -18.11 17.12
C ASN A 530 19.83 -17.86 18.56
N HIS A 531 18.94 -18.06 19.53
CA HIS A 531 19.28 -17.94 20.96
C HIS A 531 20.25 -19.04 21.38
N ALA A 532 20.01 -20.28 20.97
CA ALA A 532 20.87 -21.42 21.28
C ALA A 532 22.28 -21.27 20.68
N ASP A 533 22.38 -20.84 19.40
CA ASP A 533 23.66 -20.56 18.74
C ASP A 533 24.43 -19.45 19.48
N GLY A 534 23.74 -18.35 19.86
CA GLY A 534 24.34 -17.27 20.62
C GLY A 534 24.85 -17.70 21.99
N LEU A 535 24.12 -18.59 22.69
CA LEU A 535 24.53 -19.13 23.97
C LEU A 535 25.75 -20.06 23.82
N VAL A 536 25.79 -20.90 22.78
CA VAL A 536 26.97 -21.73 22.50
C VAL A 536 28.21 -20.88 22.30
N ASP A 537 28.13 -19.88 21.38
CA ASP A 537 29.27 -19.01 21.07
C ASP A 537 29.78 -18.25 22.32
N SER A 538 28.85 -17.67 23.09
CA SER A 538 29.22 -16.90 24.30
C SER A 538 29.81 -17.80 25.39
N THR A 539 29.27 -19.03 25.57
CA THR A 539 29.74 -19.97 26.58
C THR A 539 31.09 -20.57 26.17
N GLU A 540 31.32 -20.91 24.91
CA GLU A 540 32.63 -21.36 24.42
C GLU A 540 33.72 -20.30 24.62
N LYS A 541 33.40 -19.02 24.32
CA LYS A 541 34.31 -17.92 24.56
C LYS A 541 34.63 -17.76 26.05
N ALA A 542 33.60 -17.74 26.89
CA ALA A 542 33.77 -17.63 28.35
C ALA A 542 34.57 -18.81 28.89
N LEU A 543 34.34 -20.03 28.42
CA LEU A 543 35.05 -21.22 28.83
C LEU A 543 36.53 -21.20 28.45
N LYS A 544 36.84 -20.64 27.27
CA LYS A 544 38.22 -20.45 26.77
C LYS A 544 38.97 -19.40 27.59
N GLU A 545 38.32 -18.32 27.98
CA GLU A 545 38.94 -17.19 28.69
C GLU A 545 39.00 -17.39 30.20
N HIS A 546 38.06 -18.14 30.81
CA HIS A 546 37.89 -18.24 32.24
C HIS A 546 37.70 -19.69 32.77
N GLY A 547 37.81 -20.70 31.91
CA GLY A 547 37.56 -22.08 32.26
C GLY A 547 38.57 -22.69 33.25
N ASP A 548 39.70 -22.05 33.50
CA ASP A 548 40.70 -22.36 34.54
C ASP A 548 40.25 -21.88 35.93
N LYS A 549 39.21 -21.06 36.03
CA LYS A 549 38.69 -20.48 37.27
C LYS A 549 37.51 -21.26 37.87
N ILE A 550 37.07 -22.31 37.22
CA ILE A 550 36.02 -23.22 37.67
C ILE A 550 36.59 -24.62 37.88
N SER A 551 35.90 -25.45 38.65
CA SER A 551 36.33 -26.82 38.91
C SER A 551 36.34 -27.69 37.64
N ALA A 552 37.16 -28.74 37.60
CA ALA A 552 37.19 -29.65 36.44
C ALA A 552 35.84 -30.34 36.21
N GLU A 553 35.05 -30.58 37.25
CA GLU A 553 33.71 -31.13 37.13
C GLU A 553 32.71 -30.16 36.51
N GLU A 554 32.76 -28.87 36.91
CA GLU A 554 31.93 -27.81 36.34
C GLU A 554 32.28 -27.54 34.88
N LYS A 555 33.58 -27.51 34.56
CA LYS A 555 34.08 -27.38 33.18
C LYS A 555 33.55 -28.50 32.28
N SER A 556 33.63 -29.75 32.74
CA SER A 556 33.10 -30.92 32.01
C SER A 556 31.58 -30.84 31.81
N LYS A 557 30.81 -30.34 32.77
CA LYS A 557 29.36 -30.14 32.63
C LYS A 557 29.04 -29.08 31.54
N VAL A 558 29.78 -27.98 31.51
CA VAL A 558 29.62 -26.94 30.49
C VAL A 558 29.98 -27.46 29.10
N GLU A 559 31.11 -28.17 28.98
CA GLU A 559 31.54 -28.78 27.69
C GLU A 559 30.51 -29.80 27.17
N THR A 560 29.96 -30.62 28.06
CA THR A 560 28.88 -31.58 27.73
C THR A 560 27.63 -30.83 27.27
N GLY A 561 27.19 -29.78 28.00
CA GLY A 561 26.04 -28.96 27.64
C GLY A 561 26.20 -28.29 26.27
N ILE A 562 27.40 -27.77 25.97
CA ILE A 562 27.72 -27.20 24.63
C ILE A 562 27.56 -28.25 23.54
N ASN A 563 28.13 -29.44 23.72
CA ASN A 563 28.06 -30.50 22.72
C ASN A 563 26.63 -31.01 22.53
N ASP A 564 25.89 -31.19 23.62
CA ASP A 564 24.48 -31.61 23.57
C ASP A 564 23.62 -30.58 22.81
N LEU A 565 23.81 -29.29 23.08
CA LEU A 565 23.08 -28.23 22.41
C LEU A 565 23.47 -28.15 20.91
N LYS A 566 24.75 -28.31 20.59
CA LYS A 566 25.21 -28.39 19.18
C LYS A 566 24.59 -29.57 18.44
N GLU A 567 24.42 -30.71 19.09
CA GLU A 567 23.73 -31.87 18.49
C GLU A 567 22.23 -31.57 18.31
N ALA A 568 21.54 -31.00 19.30
CA ALA A 568 20.15 -30.59 19.18
C ALA A 568 19.93 -29.58 18.02
N LEU A 569 20.87 -28.67 17.80
CA LEU A 569 20.85 -27.70 16.72
C LEU A 569 20.97 -28.32 15.31
N LYS A 570 21.49 -29.55 15.17
CA LYS A 570 21.47 -30.28 13.88
C LYS A 570 20.07 -30.81 13.57
N GLY A 571 19.23 -31.00 14.58
CA GLY A 571 17.85 -31.48 14.45
C GLY A 571 16.84 -30.35 14.19
N GLU A 572 15.56 -30.73 14.11
CA GLU A 572 14.45 -29.81 13.88
C GLU A 572 13.50 -29.64 15.06
N ASN A 573 13.76 -30.32 16.17
CA ASN A 573 12.88 -30.34 17.34
C ASN A 573 13.12 -29.10 18.21
N VAL A 574 12.18 -28.16 18.18
CA VAL A 574 12.24 -26.88 18.94
C VAL A 574 12.24 -27.10 20.46
N GLU A 575 11.46 -28.06 20.95
CA GLU A 575 11.36 -28.36 22.36
C GLU A 575 12.70 -28.92 22.91
N ASP A 576 13.38 -29.74 22.11
CA ASP A 576 14.70 -30.27 22.49
C ASP A 576 15.75 -29.16 22.51
N ILE A 577 15.74 -28.27 21.50
CA ILE A 577 16.64 -27.09 21.48
C ILE A 577 16.39 -26.21 22.69
N LYS A 578 15.14 -25.86 23.04
CA LYS A 578 14.80 -25.04 24.20
C LYS A 578 15.25 -25.72 25.51
N LYS A 579 15.03 -27.04 25.64
CA LYS A 579 15.45 -27.82 26.79
C LYS A 579 16.96 -27.80 26.96
N LYS A 580 17.71 -28.12 25.90
CA LYS A 580 19.19 -28.12 25.93
C LYS A 580 19.78 -26.72 26.13
N THR A 581 19.13 -25.68 25.66
CA THR A 581 19.47 -24.28 25.96
C THR A 581 19.35 -23.98 27.43
N GLY A 582 18.24 -24.41 28.07
CA GLY A 582 18.06 -24.30 29.53
C GLY A 582 19.10 -25.07 30.34
N GLU A 583 19.42 -26.30 29.93
CA GLU A 583 20.45 -27.13 30.56
C GLU A 583 21.85 -26.49 30.49
N LEU A 584 22.25 -25.94 29.30
CA LEU A 584 23.51 -25.23 29.17
C LEU A 584 23.53 -23.91 29.95
N THR A 585 22.43 -23.16 29.98
CA THR A 585 22.31 -21.94 30.79
C THR A 585 22.55 -22.26 32.27
N ALA A 586 21.92 -23.30 32.80
CA ALA A 586 22.12 -23.74 34.19
C ALA A 586 23.56 -24.19 34.47
N ALA A 587 24.17 -24.94 33.55
CA ALA A 587 25.55 -25.40 33.68
C ALA A 587 26.57 -24.25 33.65
N SER A 588 26.28 -23.19 32.86
CA SER A 588 27.18 -22.03 32.68
C SER A 588 27.06 -20.97 33.79
N MET A 589 26.10 -21.07 34.73
CA MET A 589 25.91 -20.09 35.82
C MET A 589 27.19 -19.86 36.64
N LYS A 590 27.90 -20.93 37.01
CA LYS A 590 29.14 -20.81 37.78
C LYS A 590 30.29 -20.21 36.98
N LEU A 591 30.34 -20.46 35.69
CA LEU A 591 31.27 -19.81 34.77
C LEU A 591 30.99 -18.31 34.71
N GLY A 592 29.70 -17.90 34.62
CA GLY A 592 29.27 -16.52 34.69
C GLY A 592 29.66 -15.80 35.97
N GLU A 593 29.53 -16.49 37.15
CA GLU A 593 30.02 -15.95 38.42
C GLU A 593 31.53 -15.76 38.44
N ALA A 594 32.29 -16.67 37.83
CA ALA A 594 33.76 -16.55 37.72
C ALA A 594 34.16 -15.38 36.85
N VAL A 595 33.47 -15.18 35.71
CA VAL A 595 33.65 -14.04 34.80
C VAL A 595 33.38 -12.72 35.53
N TYR A 596 32.27 -12.65 36.28
CA TYR A 596 31.88 -11.44 37.01
C TYR A 596 32.91 -11.08 38.11
N LYS A 597 33.40 -12.07 38.83
CA LYS A 597 34.46 -11.86 39.83
C LYS A 597 35.77 -11.37 39.23
N ASP A 598 36.14 -11.89 38.05
CA ASP A 598 37.35 -11.45 37.33
C ASP A 598 37.21 -10.01 36.82
N MET A 599 36.05 -9.61 36.34
CA MET A 599 35.77 -8.22 35.95
C MET A 599 35.88 -7.26 37.14
N GLN A 600 35.31 -7.63 38.29
CA GLN A 600 35.42 -6.83 39.53
C GLN A 600 36.88 -6.70 40.04
N GLN A 601 37.69 -7.74 39.86
CA GLN A 601 39.11 -7.69 40.26
C GLN A 601 39.95 -6.83 39.30
N LYS A 602 39.59 -6.75 38.04
CA LYS A 602 40.25 -5.88 37.05
C LYS A 602 39.87 -4.40 37.17
N GLU A 603 38.73 -4.11 37.79
CA GLU A 603 38.29 -2.72 38.06
C GLU A 603 38.75 -2.14 39.38
N GLN A 604 39.51 -2.89 40.23
CA GLN A 604 40.12 -2.30 41.40
C GLN A 604 41.43 -1.59 41.03
N PRO A 605 41.48 -0.26 41.09
CA PRO A 605 42.73 0.46 40.88
C PRO A 605 43.66 0.23 42.06
N LYS A 606 44.93 -0.08 41.81
CA LYS A 606 46.02 -0.09 42.79
C LYS A 606 46.03 1.23 43.55
N LYS A 607 45.52 1.22 44.82
CA LYS A 607 45.73 2.33 45.74
C LYS A 607 47.21 2.33 46.18
N GLN A 608 48.01 3.27 45.68
CA GLN A 608 49.12 3.83 46.43
C GLN A 608 49.02 5.35 46.41
N SER A 609 48.73 5.85 47.60
CA SER A 609 49.07 7.12 48.26
C SER A 609 49.42 8.34 47.39
N LYS A 610 48.59 9.41 47.44
CA LYS A 610 48.93 10.69 48.10
C LYS A 610 47.76 11.69 47.97
N THR A 611 47.31 12.04 49.18
CA THR A 611 46.92 13.38 49.70
C THR A 611 46.25 14.40 48.77
N GLU A 612 45.02 14.71 49.20
CA GLU A 612 44.36 16.03 49.33
C GLU A 612 43.95 16.85 48.08
N GLU A 613 42.68 17.15 48.18
CA GLU A 613 41.97 18.42 47.89
C GLU A 613 41.07 18.52 46.63
N LYS A 614 39.84 18.79 47.03
CA LYS A 614 38.78 19.57 46.38
C LYS A 614 37.72 18.88 45.50
N LYS A 615 36.55 18.90 46.16
CA LYS A 615 35.19 18.81 45.64
C LYS A 615 34.96 19.54 44.32
N LYS A 616 34.24 18.93 43.39
CA LYS A 616 32.88 19.33 42.93
C LYS A 616 32.41 18.43 41.79
N ASP A 617 31.18 17.96 42.02
CA ASP A 617 30.14 17.67 41.07
C ASP A 617 30.46 17.16 39.66
N ASP A 618 30.13 15.92 39.37
CA ASP A 618 29.35 15.59 38.20
C ASP A 618 28.55 14.28 38.42
N LYS A 619 27.25 14.39 38.07
CA LYS A 619 26.24 13.35 38.16
C LYS A 619 26.21 12.53 36.88
N ASP A 620 26.07 11.23 37.10
CA ASP A 620 25.31 10.26 36.35
C ASP A 620 25.33 10.24 34.81
N ILE A 621 25.93 9.22 34.27
CA ILE A 621 25.31 8.44 33.18
C ILE A 621 25.65 6.96 33.41
N LYS A 622 24.67 6.23 33.96
CA LYS A 622 24.61 4.78 33.86
C LYS A 622 23.62 4.45 32.76
N GLU A 623 24.11 4.01 31.63
CA GLU A 623 23.26 3.32 30.65
C GLU A 623 23.13 1.86 31.06
N ASN A 624 21.92 1.50 31.45
CA ASN A 624 21.48 0.12 31.62
C ASN A 624 21.11 -0.46 30.25
N VAL A 625 21.74 -1.54 29.89
CA VAL A 625 21.22 -2.46 28.88
C VAL A 625 20.07 -3.21 29.53
N VAL A 626 18.85 -2.95 29.11
CA VAL A 626 17.66 -3.66 29.56
C VAL A 626 17.16 -4.51 28.40
N ASP A 627 17.06 -5.80 28.62
CA ASP A 627 16.25 -6.70 27.79
C ASP A 627 14.81 -6.19 27.81
N ALA A 628 14.21 -6.11 26.62
CA ALA A 628 12.87 -5.59 26.47
C ALA A 628 11.83 -6.59 26.98
N GLU A 629 11.36 -6.40 28.19
CA GLU A 629 10.04 -6.85 28.62
C GLU A 629 9.04 -5.70 28.45
N PHE A 630 7.92 -6.00 27.79
CA PHE A 630 6.83 -5.05 27.58
C PHE A 630 6.02 -4.92 28.86
N GLU A 631 5.90 -3.72 29.41
CA GLU A 631 4.82 -3.35 30.31
C GLU A 631 3.89 -2.32 29.63
N ASP A 632 2.59 -2.64 29.66
CA ASP A 632 1.51 -1.76 29.23
C ASP A 632 1.44 -0.51 30.12
N VAL A 633 1.58 0.65 29.51
CA VAL A 633 1.37 1.93 30.19
C VAL A 633 -0.07 2.39 29.95
N THR A 634 -0.91 2.24 30.96
CA THR A 634 -2.22 2.91 31.04
C THR A 634 -2.05 4.42 31.22
N PRO A 635 -2.90 5.26 30.61
CA PRO A 635 -2.84 6.71 30.77
C PRO A 635 -3.25 7.11 32.19
N VAL A 636 -2.45 7.94 32.81
CA VAL A 636 -2.80 8.61 34.07
C VAL A 636 -3.61 9.87 33.75
N ASP A 637 -4.80 9.96 34.32
CA ASP A 637 -5.65 11.15 34.37
C ASP A 637 -4.89 12.38 34.88
N LYS A 638 -5.02 13.48 34.17
CA LYS A 638 -4.69 14.80 34.72
C LYS A 638 -5.98 15.43 35.26
N ALA A 639 -6.05 15.53 36.57
CA ALA A 639 -6.88 16.52 37.24
C ALA A 639 -6.08 17.84 37.35
N ASP A 640 -6.83 18.93 37.18
CA ASP A 640 -6.63 20.36 37.31
C ASP A 640 -6.29 21.12 36.03
#